data_81725d63f3a19ffa3223ad651a5e8668
#
_entry.id   81725d63f3a19ffa3223ad651a5e8668
#
_cell.length_a   1.000
_cell.length_b   1.000
_cell.length_c   1.000
_cell.angle_alpha   90.00
_cell.angle_beta   90.00
_cell.angle_gamma   90.00
#
_symmetry.space_group_name_H-M   'P 1'
#
loop_
_entity.id
_entity.type
_entity.pdbx_description
1 polymer ?
#
loop_
_entity_poly.entity_id
_entity_poly.type
_entity_poly.pdbx_seq_one_letter_code
_entity_poly.pdbx_strand_id
1 'polypeptide(L)'
;MTKENYKISKIQIGFYYLLMFLILIWFLVIQFTGINNHNAKIQSSDITYRGTFTWIHSDGSKEQIAVPGHYNVPAKETMVITTTLPENYTQSSLAIRSSLQDIRFYIDGVLRTEYSTKGHRLTGKNSASCYVFCPTSAADAGKELRIELTTNTSNYSGVVNEIYSGDKSDIWEYIFESYGLETIIAFFILFAGIITILFSIALGIVYDRKFDMEYLGWCMTMGATWMLGESKLRQLIVPNPSALGTLCFVMIMLVPIPVLFYVDLIQQGRYKKPYFYLGCAAFGNFLICLVLHLTGTADFIETLPGAHVILAVTFFLVFLTFCLDMRKKEYRKNKLVLIGLIIAMLAIAIESISTYFVVLISGLFIGVSMLILLFINIIRTIKNVHTIEMHRQKEELLKRKRQMEKISLQMMQTLSTTIEAKDEYTRGHSHRVAEYSALIAQEMGWNRSEIVNLRHAAHLHDIGKVGIPDIILNKPSRLTNEEYAVIKEHTVIGAEILKNVSLINHVTEVARSHHERYDGHGYPDGLKGEEIPIHARIVAVADSYDAMNSRRIYRNSLPKETIYEEIRKNRGTQFDPEIADIFLRLMDENRLTITDTYLEIDDEPALPGMEFEISNFISNVMNTMKSQEEVENFDLLTGLPMRNTGQKMIAQLMQEHNGCLIFMDMDNLKKINDIYGHKAGDRALKALSTYTPSCGRRQSFLKRWLSINVVSSHASSSSSSSP
;
A
#
# COMPACT_ATOMS: atom_id res chain seq x y z
N MET A 1 -9.66 13.62 -8.68
CA MET A 1 -10.65 12.68 -9.27
C MET A 1 -11.76 12.47 -8.25
N THR A 2 -12.96 12.94 -8.52
CA THR A 2 -14.10 12.87 -7.59
C THR A 2 -14.54 11.41 -7.38
N LYS A 3 -15.12 11.09 -6.22
CA LYS A 3 -15.63 9.76 -5.85
C LYS A 3 -16.58 9.16 -6.91
N GLU A 4 -17.26 9.99 -7.66
CA GLU A 4 -18.16 9.59 -8.76
C GLU A 4 -17.42 9.02 -9.98
N ASN A 5 -16.34 9.64 -10.42
CA ASN A 5 -15.53 9.13 -11.54
C ASN A 5 -14.86 7.79 -11.23
N TYR A 6 -14.52 7.53 -9.96
CA TYR A 6 -13.97 6.25 -9.52
C TYR A 6 -15.03 5.11 -9.50
N LYS A 7 -16.28 5.45 -9.17
CA LYS A 7 -17.39 4.48 -9.17
C LYS A 7 -17.81 4.07 -10.59
N ILE A 8 -17.85 5.03 -11.53
CA ILE A 8 -18.10 4.78 -12.95
C ILE A 8 -16.99 3.92 -13.56
N SER A 9 -15.73 4.20 -13.26
CA SER A 9 -14.58 3.40 -13.71
C SER A 9 -14.64 1.94 -13.23
N LYS A 10 -15.06 1.66 -11.99
CA LYS A 10 -15.24 0.29 -11.49
C LYS A 10 -16.36 -0.47 -12.18
N ILE A 11 -17.46 0.19 -12.46
CA ILE A 11 -18.60 -0.40 -13.18
C ILE A 11 -18.19 -0.70 -14.62
N GLN A 12 -17.49 0.20 -15.30
CA GLN A 12 -16.98 -0.01 -16.65
C GLN A 12 -16.00 -1.18 -16.72
N ILE A 13 -15.03 -1.24 -15.80
CA ILE A 13 -14.07 -2.35 -15.73
C ILE A 13 -14.79 -3.68 -15.48
N GLY A 14 -15.74 -3.71 -14.55
CA GLY A 14 -16.57 -4.89 -14.29
C GLY A 14 -17.37 -5.33 -15.53
N PHE A 15 -17.92 -4.36 -16.28
CA PHE A 15 -18.64 -4.63 -17.52
C PHE A 15 -17.71 -5.21 -18.61
N TYR A 16 -16.49 -4.69 -18.77
CA TYR A 16 -15.53 -5.24 -19.74
C TYR A 16 -15.13 -6.67 -19.39
N TYR A 17 -14.89 -6.98 -18.12
CA TYR A 17 -14.59 -8.35 -17.70
C TYR A 17 -15.77 -9.30 -17.90
N LEU A 18 -16.99 -8.85 -17.62
CA LEU A 18 -18.21 -9.62 -17.90
C LEU A 18 -18.37 -9.86 -19.41
N LEU A 19 -18.16 -8.84 -20.23
CA LEU A 19 -18.22 -8.94 -21.68
C LEU A 19 -17.17 -9.90 -22.24
N MET A 20 -15.91 -9.79 -21.77
CA MET A 20 -14.84 -10.74 -22.13
C MET A 20 -15.20 -12.17 -21.74
N PHE A 21 -15.74 -12.37 -20.55
CA PHE A 21 -16.18 -13.69 -20.07
C PHE A 21 -17.32 -14.26 -20.91
N LEU A 22 -18.31 -13.43 -21.26
CA LEU A 22 -19.41 -13.84 -22.15
C LEU A 22 -18.91 -14.15 -23.56
N ILE A 23 -17.98 -13.39 -24.11
CA ILE A 23 -17.34 -13.68 -25.40
C ILE A 23 -16.58 -15.01 -25.36
N LEU A 24 -15.85 -15.27 -24.26
CA LEU A 24 -15.13 -16.52 -24.08
C LEU A 24 -16.10 -17.72 -24.00
N ILE A 25 -17.18 -17.59 -23.23
CA ILE A 25 -18.25 -18.62 -23.16
C ILE A 25 -18.89 -18.81 -24.53
N TRP A 26 -19.24 -17.72 -25.22
CA TRP A 26 -19.84 -17.78 -26.55
C TRP A 26 -18.90 -18.48 -27.54
N PHE A 27 -17.59 -18.17 -27.51
CA PHE A 27 -16.59 -18.83 -28.32
C PHE A 27 -16.49 -20.33 -28.01
N LEU A 28 -16.47 -20.69 -26.71
CA LEU A 28 -16.50 -22.10 -26.28
C LEU A 28 -17.79 -22.80 -26.74
N VAL A 29 -18.95 -22.17 -26.58
CA VAL A 29 -20.24 -22.74 -27.01
C VAL A 29 -20.25 -22.98 -28.52
N ILE A 30 -19.76 -22.03 -29.32
CA ILE A 30 -19.64 -22.20 -30.78
C ILE A 30 -18.76 -23.40 -31.14
N GLN A 31 -17.65 -23.62 -30.44
CA GLN A 31 -16.78 -24.75 -30.68
C GLN A 31 -17.49 -26.09 -30.42
N PHE A 32 -18.46 -26.11 -29.48
CA PHE A 32 -19.23 -27.32 -29.14
C PHE A 32 -20.57 -27.43 -29.88
N THR A 33 -21.15 -26.35 -30.37
CA THR A 33 -22.34 -26.37 -31.23
C THR A 33 -22.00 -26.58 -32.71
N GLY A 34 -20.84 -27.19 -32.95
CA GLY A 34 -20.20 -27.31 -34.24
C GLY A 34 -21.20 -27.60 -35.36
N ILE A 35 -21.01 -26.84 -36.41
CA ILE A 35 -21.65 -27.04 -37.70
C ILE A 35 -21.50 -28.52 -38.04
N ASN A 36 -22.64 -29.21 -38.09
CA ASN A 36 -22.72 -30.58 -38.62
C ASN A 36 -22.28 -30.54 -40.10
N ASN A 37 -20.99 -30.46 -40.32
CA ASN A 37 -20.40 -30.66 -41.64
C ASN A 37 -20.46 -32.18 -41.90
N HIS A 38 -21.58 -32.66 -42.39
CA HIS A 38 -21.78 -34.04 -42.75
C HIS A 38 -20.70 -34.58 -43.71
N ASN A 39 -19.96 -33.68 -44.39
CA ASN A 39 -18.90 -34.04 -45.33
C ASN A 39 -17.49 -34.09 -44.67
N ALA A 40 -17.37 -33.66 -43.40
CA ALA A 40 -16.10 -33.71 -42.63
C ALA A 40 -16.12 -34.79 -41.53
N LYS A 41 -17.23 -35.39 -41.23
CA LYS A 41 -17.31 -36.57 -40.37
C LYS A 41 -16.98 -37.78 -41.22
N ILE A 42 -15.78 -38.34 -41.02
CA ILE A 42 -15.49 -39.70 -41.33
C ILE A 42 -16.63 -40.51 -40.70
N GLN A 43 -17.33 -41.31 -41.49
CA GLN A 43 -18.38 -42.20 -40.96
C GLN A 43 -17.74 -43.13 -39.93
N SER A 44 -17.74 -42.72 -38.66
CA SER A 44 -17.17 -43.46 -37.52
C SER A 44 -17.98 -44.71 -37.15
N SER A 45 -18.86 -45.19 -38.06
CA SER A 45 -19.79 -46.25 -37.75
C SER A 45 -19.13 -47.61 -37.53
N ASP A 46 -17.88 -47.85 -37.91
CA ASP A 46 -17.28 -49.19 -37.84
C ASP A 46 -15.80 -49.24 -37.37
N ILE A 47 -15.35 -48.28 -36.55
CA ILE A 47 -13.96 -48.35 -35.98
C ILE A 47 -13.90 -49.40 -34.87
N THR A 48 -15.01 -49.64 -34.13
CA THR A 48 -15.05 -50.67 -33.09
C THR A 48 -15.16 -52.06 -33.73
N TYR A 49 -14.17 -52.90 -33.48
CA TYR A 49 -14.21 -54.28 -33.93
C TYR A 49 -15.28 -55.09 -33.15
N ARG A 50 -16.33 -55.54 -33.85
CA ARG A 50 -17.41 -56.32 -33.31
C ARG A 50 -17.29 -57.77 -33.72
N GLY A 51 -16.41 -58.51 -33.03
CA GLY A 51 -16.27 -59.97 -33.23
C GLY A 51 -16.76 -60.78 -32.03
N THR A 52 -17.05 -62.03 -32.25
CA THR A 52 -17.24 -62.99 -31.14
C THR A 52 -15.87 -63.48 -30.70
N PHE A 53 -15.51 -63.19 -29.42
CA PHE A 53 -14.26 -63.64 -28.85
C PHE A 53 -14.44 -64.88 -27.99
N THR A 54 -13.50 -65.80 -28.07
CA THR A 54 -13.41 -67.00 -27.27
C THR A 54 -12.19 -66.91 -26.36
N TRP A 55 -12.44 -66.99 -25.04
CA TRP A 55 -11.37 -67.11 -24.06
C TRP A 55 -10.93 -68.58 -23.96
N ILE A 56 -9.67 -68.84 -24.11
CA ILE A 56 -9.05 -70.13 -23.90
C ILE A 56 -8.43 -70.15 -22.51
N HIS A 57 -8.99 -70.97 -21.64
CA HIS A 57 -8.47 -71.14 -20.28
C HIS A 57 -7.19 -71.97 -20.23
N SER A 58 -6.49 -71.92 -19.11
CA SER A 58 -5.24 -72.66 -18.90
C SER A 58 -5.43 -74.20 -18.95
N ASP A 59 -6.62 -74.69 -18.66
CA ASP A 59 -7.02 -76.09 -18.74
C ASP A 59 -7.45 -76.52 -20.18
N GLY A 60 -7.42 -75.58 -21.13
CA GLY A 60 -7.87 -75.80 -22.49
C GLY A 60 -9.35 -75.65 -22.76
N SER A 61 -10.16 -75.37 -21.74
CA SER A 61 -11.59 -75.09 -21.90
C SER A 61 -11.80 -73.77 -22.66
N LYS A 62 -12.90 -73.65 -23.38
CA LYS A 62 -13.22 -72.48 -24.20
C LYS A 62 -14.54 -71.84 -23.75
N GLU A 63 -14.50 -70.56 -23.53
CA GLU A 63 -15.68 -69.77 -23.13
C GLU A 63 -15.85 -68.59 -24.10
N GLN A 64 -17.11 -68.34 -24.54
CA GLN A 64 -17.41 -67.14 -25.31
C GLN A 64 -17.51 -65.92 -24.40
N ILE A 65 -16.84 -64.88 -24.77
CA ILE A 65 -16.78 -63.66 -23.95
C ILE A 65 -17.19 -62.43 -24.75
N ALA A 66 -17.69 -61.41 -24.04
CA ALA A 66 -17.98 -60.10 -24.59
C ALA A 66 -16.70 -59.20 -24.48
N VAL A 67 -16.45 -58.41 -25.47
CA VAL A 67 -15.38 -57.41 -25.52
C VAL A 67 -16.02 -56.03 -25.79
N PRO A 68 -15.80 -55.04 -24.94
CA PRO A 68 -14.99 -55.02 -23.72
C PRO A 68 -15.61 -55.77 -22.52
N GLY A 69 -14.76 -56.25 -21.60
CA GLY A 69 -15.21 -56.98 -20.41
C GLY A 69 -14.14 -57.10 -19.32
N HIS A 70 -14.55 -57.58 -18.15
CA HIS A 70 -13.62 -57.88 -17.03
C HIS A 70 -13.91 -59.28 -16.52
N TYR A 71 -12.93 -60.13 -16.55
CA TYR A 71 -12.99 -61.55 -16.26
C TYR A 71 -12.10 -61.92 -15.05
N ASN A 72 -12.46 -62.96 -14.35
CA ASN A 72 -11.72 -63.38 -13.18
C ASN A 72 -10.48 -64.18 -13.57
N VAL A 73 -9.36 -63.48 -13.79
CA VAL A 73 -8.06 -64.05 -14.12
C VAL A 73 -7.08 -63.76 -13.01
N PRO A 74 -6.39 -64.75 -12.43
CA PRO A 74 -5.33 -64.50 -11.42
C PRO A 74 -4.21 -63.60 -11.97
N ALA A 75 -3.62 -62.77 -11.07
CA ALA A 75 -2.47 -61.97 -11.46
C ALA A 75 -1.31 -62.87 -11.91
N LYS A 76 -0.58 -62.42 -12.94
CA LYS A 76 0.51 -63.15 -13.64
C LYS A 76 0.06 -64.29 -14.55
N GLU A 77 -1.20 -64.65 -14.55
CA GLU A 77 -1.74 -65.56 -15.54
C GLU A 77 -2.01 -64.85 -16.85
N THR A 78 -1.76 -65.54 -17.99
CA THR A 78 -1.98 -64.96 -19.31
C THR A 78 -3.39 -65.31 -19.76
N MET A 79 -4.23 -64.32 -19.98
CA MET A 79 -5.52 -64.49 -20.64
C MET A 79 -5.30 -64.56 -22.15
N VAL A 80 -5.82 -65.62 -22.75
CA VAL A 80 -5.70 -65.83 -24.19
C VAL A 80 -7.09 -65.73 -24.79
N ILE A 81 -7.31 -64.74 -25.66
CA ILE A 81 -8.57 -64.59 -26.42
C ILE A 81 -8.31 -64.77 -27.90
N THR A 82 -9.26 -65.40 -28.56
CA THR A 82 -9.17 -65.68 -30.00
C THR A 82 -10.47 -65.30 -30.72
N THR A 83 -10.35 -64.88 -31.96
CA THR A 83 -11.47 -64.66 -32.89
C THR A 83 -10.95 -64.88 -34.31
N THR A 84 -11.88 -65.06 -35.27
CA THR A 84 -11.54 -65.13 -36.70
C THR A 84 -11.83 -63.79 -37.34
N LEU A 85 -10.89 -63.25 -38.08
CA LEU A 85 -11.10 -62.03 -38.84
C LEU A 85 -12.14 -62.27 -39.93
N PRO A 86 -13.04 -61.32 -40.23
CA PRO A 86 -14.06 -61.46 -41.28
C PRO A 86 -13.44 -61.76 -42.65
N GLU A 87 -14.13 -62.50 -43.47
CA GLU A 87 -13.69 -62.81 -44.86
C GLU A 87 -13.55 -61.53 -45.73
N ASN A 88 -14.30 -60.48 -45.40
CA ASN A 88 -14.21 -59.17 -46.06
C ASN A 88 -13.32 -58.16 -45.32
N TYR A 89 -12.41 -58.61 -44.45
CA TYR A 89 -11.55 -57.75 -43.69
C TYR A 89 -10.56 -57.02 -44.60
N THR A 90 -10.51 -55.65 -44.50
CA THR A 90 -9.65 -54.81 -45.36
C THR A 90 -8.84 -53.78 -44.55
N GLN A 91 -9.00 -53.77 -43.22
CA GLN A 91 -8.41 -52.74 -42.37
C GLN A 91 -6.90 -52.91 -42.20
N SER A 92 -6.16 -51.78 -42.06
CA SER A 92 -4.68 -51.75 -41.97
C SER A 92 -4.15 -51.93 -40.55
N SER A 93 -5.00 -51.76 -39.52
CA SER A 93 -4.58 -51.88 -38.13
C SER A 93 -5.70 -52.33 -37.21
N LEU A 94 -5.34 -53.08 -36.18
CA LEU A 94 -6.10 -53.34 -34.99
C LEU A 94 -5.44 -52.62 -33.82
N ALA A 95 -6.24 -52.09 -32.89
CA ALA A 95 -5.70 -51.44 -31.68
C ALA A 95 -6.49 -51.85 -30.44
N ILE A 96 -5.80 -52.05 -29.32
CA ILE A 96 -6.39 -52.25 -28.01
C ILE A 96 -5.62 -51.44 -26.98
N ARG A 97 -6.31 -50.91 -25.97
CA ARG A 97 -5.65 -50.25 -24.83
C ARG A 97 -5.11 -51.29 -23.86
N SER A 98 -3.81 -51.22 -23.53
CA SER A 98 -3.21 -52.06 -22.49
C SER A 98 -3.50 -51.45 -21.10
N SER A 99 -4.35 -51.98 -20.30
CA SER A 99 -4.61 -51.54 -18.94
C SER A 99 -3.56 -52.14 -17.98
N LEU A 100 -2.34 -51.56 -17.95
CA LEU A 100 -1.19 -52.07 -17.19
C LEU A 100 -0.81 -53.51 -17.52
N GLN A 101 -1.07 -53.93 -18.76
CA GLN A 101 -0.85 -55.30 -19.26
C GLN A 101 0.23 -55.32 -20.32
N ASP A 102 0.97 -56.44 -20.38
CA ASP A 102 1.73 -56.88 -21.54
C ASP A 102 0.76 -57.45 -22.56
N ILE A 103 0.91 -57.13 -23.83
CA ILE A 103 0.01 -57.59 -24.92
C ILE A 103 0.80 -58.17 -26.05
N ARG A 104 0.37 -59.36 -26.56
CA ARG A 104 0.88 -59.96 -27.75
C ARG A 104 -0.23 -60.28 -28.74
N PHE A 105 -0.02 -59.88 -29.99
CA PHE A 105 -0.93 -60.18 -31.11
C PHE A 105 -0.34 -61.24 -32.00
N TYR A 106 -1.09 -62.26 -32.25
CA TYR A 106 -0.74 -63.28 -33.22
C TYR A 106 -1.83 -63.34 -34.31
N ILE A 107 -1.42 -63.49 -35.57
CA ILE A 107 -2.31 -63.74 -36.71
C ILE A 107 -1.84 -65.04 -37.35
N ASP A 108 -2.74 -66.03 -37.43
CA ASP A 108 -2.44 -67.37 -37.94
C ASP A 108 -1.23 -68.01 -37.22
N GLY A 109 -1.17 -67.85 -35.89
CA GLY A 109 -0.11 -68.35 -35.02
C GLY A 109 1.24 -67.58 -35.12
N VAL A 110 1.34 -66.55 -35.96
CA VAL A 110 2.57 -65.76 -36.15
C VAL A 110 2.50 -64.51 -35.29
N LEU A 111 3.49 -64.27 -34.41
CA LEU A 111 3.61 -63.06 -33.61
C LEU A 111 3.76 -61.84 -34.52
N ARG A 112 2.80 -60.89 -34.47
CA ARG A 112 2.81 -59.64 -35.25
C ARG A 112 3.23 -58.43 -34.44
N THR A 113 2.81 -58.36 -33.20
CA THR A 113 3.11 -57.21 -32.30
C THR A 113 3.24 -57.70 -30.87
N GLU A 114 4.26 -57.23 -30.19
CA GLU A 114 4.45 -57.40 -28.76
C GLU A 114 4.62 -56.07 -28.09
N TYR A 115 3.89 -55.83 -27.01
CA TYR A 115 4.03 -54.67 -26.13
C TYR A 115 4.34 -55.16 -24.73
N SER A 116 5.54 -54.80 -24.23
CA SER A 116 5.94 -54.98 -22.83
C SER A 116 6.98 -53.94 -22.47
N THR A 117 6.93 -53.37 -21.28
CA THR A 117 7.97 -52.47 -20.77
C THR A 117 9.00 -53.19 -19.90
N LYS A 118 8.93 -54.51 -19.76
CA LYS A 118 9.75 -55.34 -18.86
C LYS A 118 11.25 -55.11 -18.98
N GLY A 119 11.76 -54.83 -20.20
CA GLY A 119 13.17 -54.58 -20.44
C GLY A 119 13.62 -53.12 -20.34
N HIS A 120 12.70 -52.16 -20.23
CA HIS A 120 13.00 -50.74 -20.38
C HIS A 120 12.48 -49.87 -19.21
N ARG A 121 11.75 -50.44 -18.24
CA ARG A 121 11.27 -49.74 -17.08
C ARG A 121 12.32 -49.69 -15.97
N LEU A 122 12.45 -48.51 -15.31
CA LEU A 122 13.39 -48.30 -14.21
C LEU A 122 12.81 -48.77 -12.86
N THR A 123 11.48 -48.71 -12.71
CA THR A 123 10.78 -49.02 -11.46
C THR A 123 9.43 -49.66 -11.75
N GLY A 124 8.85 -50.32 -10.75
CA GLY A 124 7.54 -50.93 -10.84
C GLY A 124 7.55 -52.30 -11.56
N LYS A 125 6.44 -53.01 -11.53
CA LYS A 125 6.30 -54.37 -12.05
C LYS A 125 5.32 -54.51 -13.22
N ASN A 126 4.56 -53.46 -13.57
CA ASN A 126 3.56 -53.48 -14.63
C ASN A 126 3.97 -52.61 -15.84
N SER A 127 3.52 -52.98 -17.01
CA SER A 127 3.65 -52.16 -18.21
C SER A 127 2.67 -50.97 -18.18
N ALA A 128 3.06 -49.83 -18.76
CA ALA A 128 2.17 -48.66 -18.78
C ALA A 128 0.95 -48.90 -19.66
N SER A 129 -0.19 -48.31 -19.29
CA SER A 129 -1.36 -48.37 -20.16
C SER A 129 -1.16 -47.44 -21.36
N CYS A 130 -1.26 -48.01 -22.57
CA CYS A 130 -1.22 -47.30 -23.85
C CYS A 130 -2.05 -48.05 -24.90
N TYR A 131 -2.26 -47.43 -26.07
CA TYR A 131 -2.85 -48.13 -27.21
C TYR A 131 -1.75 -48.88 -27.93
N VAL A 132 -1.95 -50.19 -28.08
CA VAL A 132 -1.07 -51.09 -28.80
C VAL A 132 -1.70 -51.37 -30.16
N PHE A 133 -0.95 -51.07 -31.24
CA PHE A 133 -1.38 -51.22 -32.61
C PHE A 133 -0.76 -52.48 -33.20
N CYS A 134 -1.58 -53.35 -33.78
CA CYS A 134 -1.18 -54.50 -34.56
C CYS A 134 -1.40 -54.20 -36.05
N PRO A 135 -0.37 -54.18 -36.89
CA PRO A 135 -0.54 -54.00 -38.33
C PRO A 135 -1.24 -55.23 -38.93
N THR A 136 -2.25 -54.97 -39.73
CA THR A 136 -3.08 -55.96 -40.44
C THR A 136 -3.19 -55.56 -41.90
N SER A 137 -3.76 -56.43 -42.71
CA SER A 137 -4.01 -56.21 -44.15
C SER A 137 -5.18 -57.04 -44.66
N ALA A 138 -5.67 -56.76 -45.86
CA ALA A 138 -6.65 -57.59 -46.54
C ALA A 138 -6.24 -59.05 -46.69
N ALA A 139 -4.95 -59.36 -46.70
CA ALA A 139 -4.41 -60.73 -46.75
C ALA A 139 -4.62 -61.52 -45.43
N ASP A 140 -5.05 -60.84 -44.36
CA ASP A 140 -5.33 -61.46 -43.07
C ASP A 140 -6.83 -61.82 -42.91
N ALA A 141 -7.67 -61.57 -43.92
CA ALA A 141 -9.08 -61.97 -43.95
C ALA A 141 -9.22 -63.49 -43.75
N GLY A 142 -10.21 -63.90 -42.93
CA GLY A 142 -10.48 -65.28 -42.57
C GLY A 142 -9.46 -65.98 -41.66
N LYS A 143 -8.35 -65.29 -41.24
CA LYS A 143 -7.33 -65.83 -40.35
C LYS A 143 -7.72 -65.72 -38.88
N GLU A 144 -7.15 -66.62 -38.07
CA GLU A 144 -7.28 -66.54 -36.61
C GLU A 144 -6.47 -65.37 -36.04
N LEU A 145 -7.15 -64.49 -35.30
CA LEU A 145 -6.56 -63.46 -34.44
C LEU A 145 -6.51 -64.02 -33.01
N ARG A 146 -5.32 -64.12 -32.44
CA ARG A 146 -5.11 -64.45 -31.02
C ARG A 146 -4.42 -63.30 -30.31
N ILE A 147 -4.99 -62.90 -29.16
CA ILE A 147 -4.47 -61.81 -28.31
C ILE A 147 -4.17 -62.42 -26.93
N GLU A 148 -2.94 -62.17 -26.44
CA GLU A 148 -2.52 -62.56 -25.11
C GLU A 148 -2.36 -61.33 -24.25
N LEU A 149 -2.98 -61.35 -23.04
CA LEU A 149 -3.01 -60.26 -22.07
C LEU A 149 -2.44 -60.75 -20.75
N THR A 150 -1.38 -60.14 -20.25
CA THR A 150 -0.75 -60.51 -18.98
C THR A 150 -0.45 -59.29 -18.12
N THR A 151 -0.77 -59.32 -16.81
CA THR A 151 -0.42 -58.29 -15.87
C THR A 151 0.03 -58.88 -14.52
N ASN A 152 0.87 -58.14 -13.79
CA ASN A 152 1.35 -58.54 -12.48
C ASN A 152 0.43 -58.09 -11.34
N THR A 153 -0.64 -57.31 -11.62
CA THR A 153 -1.57 -56.81 -10.60
C THR A 153 -2.97 -57.43 -10.78
N SER A 154 -3.63 -57.76 -9.68
CA SER A 154 -5.00 -58.29 -9.69
C SER A 154 -6.03 -57.27 -10.19
N ASN A 155 -5.78 -55.96 -10.02
CA ASN A 155 -6.75 -54.93 -10.36
C ASN A 155 -7.09 -54.84 -11.86
N TYR A 156 -6.17 -55.24 -12.72
CA TYR A 156 -6.31 -55.19 -14.19
C TYR A 156 -6.19 -56.55 -14.84
N SER A 157 -6.04 -57.61 -14.05
CA SER A 157 -6.03 -58.97 -14.58
C SER A 157 -7.43 -59.33 -15.12
N GLY A 158 -7.45 -59.90 -16.32
CA GLY A 158 -8.72 -60.23 -16.99
C GLY A 158 -9.49 -59.05 -17.58
N VAL A 159 -8.94 -57.82 -17.56
CA VAL A 159 -9.58 -56.67 -18.23
C VAL A 159 -9.27 -56.75 -19.73
N VAL A 160 -10.30 -56.81 -20.57
CA VAL A 160 -10.20 -56.74 -22.02
C VAL A 160 -10.89 -55.43 -22.45
N ASN A 161 -10.08 -54.48 -22.95
CA ASN A 161 -10.61 -53.20 -23.43
C ASN A 161 -11.26 -53.40 -24.86
N GLU A 162 -11.98 -52.36 -25.27
CA GLU A 162 -12.50 -52.27 -26.62
C GLU A 162 -11.41 -52.39 -27.66
N ILE A 163 -11.64 -53.16 -28.70
CA ILE A 163 -10.73 -53.37 -29.83
C ILE A 163 -11.19 -52.49 -30.99
N TYR A 164 -10.30 -51.70 -31.52
CA TYR A 164 -10.52 -50.82 -32.66
C TYR A 164 -9.94 -51.43 -33.91
N SER A 165 -10.58 -51.23 -35.04
CA SER A 165 -10.17 -51.73 -36.37
C SER A 165 -10.33 -50.60 -37.38
N GLY A 166 -9.27 -50.26 -38.09
CA GLY A 166 -9.27 -49.17 -39.06
C GLY A 166 -7.88 -48.76 -39.49
N ASP A 167 -7.74 -47.63 -40.17
CA ASP A 167 -6.43 -47.02 -40.36
C ASP A 167 -5.95 -46.38 -39.05
N LYS A 168 -4.65 -46.39 -38.85
CA LYS A 168 -4.09 -45.87 -37.60
C LYS A 168 -4.44 -44.40 -37.34
N SER A 169 -4.58 -43.59 -38.41
CA SER A 169 -5.02 -42.20 -38.37
C SER A 169 -6.46 -42.10 -37.85
N ASP A 170 -7.35 -42.92 -38.38
CA ASP A 170 -8.79 -42.88 -38.09
C ASP A 170 -9.06 -43.34 -36.66
N ILE A 171 -8.32 -44.33 -36.17
CA ILE A 171 -8.38 -44.77 -34.78
C ILE A 171 -7.92 -43.65 -33.85
N TRP A 172 -6.82 -42.94 -34.19
CA TRP A 172 -6.36 -41.79 -33.38
C TRP A 172 -7.36 -40.62 -33.42
N GLU A 173 -7.95 -40.33 -34.58
CA GLU A 173 -8.96 -39.29 -34.70
C GLU A 173 -10.18 -39.61 -33.81
N TYR A 174 -10.69 -40.84 -33.84
CA TYR A 174 -11.77 -41.28 -32.94
C TYR A 174 -11.44 -41.16 -31.47
N ILE A 175 -10.21 -41.57 -31.06
CA ILE A 175 -9.75 -41.46 -29.67
C ILE A 175 -9.63 -39.97 -29.27
N PHE A 176 -9.15 -39.12 -30.18
CA PHE A 176 -9.04 -37.69 -29.93
C PHE A 176 -10.41 -37.01 -29.83
N GLU A 177 -11.33 -37.33 -30.72
CA GLU A 177 -12.72 -36.81 -30.62
C GLU A 177 -13.40 -37.23 -29.31
N SER A 178 -13.17 -38.46 -28.86
CA SER A 178 -13.81 -39.02 -27.66
C SER A 178 -13.18 -38.48 -26.36
N TYR A 179 -11.86 -38.22 -26.30
CA TYR A 179 -11.13 -37.93 -25.06
C TYR A 179 -10.24 -36.68 -25.15
N GLY A 180 -10.23 -35.96 -26.27
CA GLY A 180 -9.37 -34.79 -26.48
C GLY A 180 -9.72 -33.63 -25.58
N LEU A 181 -11.02 -33.43 -25.37
CA LEU A 181 -11.50 -32.32 -24.53
C LEU A 181 -10.95 -32.38 -23.11
N GLU A 182 -10.97 -33.55 -22.48
CA GLU A 182 -10.42 -33.75 -21.12
C GLU A 182 -8.93 -33.40 -21.07
N THR A 183 -8.21 -33.86 -22.08
CA THR A 183 -6.76 -33.61 -22.19
C THR A 183 -6.44 -32.12 -22.38
N ILE A 184 -7.22 -31.42 -23.21
CA ILE A 184 -7.10 -29.97 -23.43
C ILE A 184 -7.38 -29.21 -22.13
N ILE A 185 -8.44 -29.57 -21.43
CA ILE A 185 -8.79 -28.96 -20.12
C ILE A 185 -7.66 -29.19 -19.11
N ALA A 186 -7.10 -30.41 -19.05
CA ALA A 186 -5.99 -30.71 -18.17
C ALA A 186 -4.75 -29.86 -18.46
N PHE A 187 -4.40 -29.65 -19.73
CA PHE A 187 -3.32 -28.71 -20.10
C PHE A 187 -3.61 -27.29 -19.70
N PHE A 188 -4.83 -26.82 -19.94
CA PHE A 188 -5.23 -25.47 -19.55
C PHE A 188 -5.10 -25.26 -18.03
N ILE A 189 -5.53 -26.22 -17.22
CA ILE A 189 -5.42 -26.17 -15.76
C ILE A 189 -3.94 -26.22 -15.32
N LEU A 190 -3.11 -27.04 -15.99
CA LEU A 190 -1.68 -27.12 -15.72
C LEU A 190 -1.01 -25.75 -15.92
N PHE A 191 -1.21 -25.11 -17.07
CA PHE A 191 -0.68 -23.79 -17.34
C PHE A 191 -1.22 -22.73 -16.38
N ALA A 192 -2.52 -22.75 -16.11
CA ALA A 192 -3.15 -21.83 -15.15
C ALA A 192 -2.56 -22.03 -13.76
N GLY A 193 -2.30 -23.26 -13.32
CA GLY A 193 -1.67 -23.56 -12.04
C GLY A 193 -0.24 -23.01 -11.95
N ILE A 194 0.58 -23.25 -12.97
CA ILE A 194 1.96 -22.74 -13.05
C ILE A 194 1.97 -21.21 -13.04
N ILE A 195 1.13 -20.55 -13.85
CA ILE A 195 1.01 -19.09 -13.86
C ILE A 195 0.58 -18.56 -12.50
N THR A 196 -0.33 -19.24 -11.83
CA THR A 196 -0.83 -18.86 -10.50
C THR A 196 0.29 -18.93 -9.47
N ILE A 197 1.15 -19.96 -9.50
CA ILE A 197 2.32 -20.06 -8.63
C ILE A 197 3.28 -18.90 -8.88
N LEU A 198 3.69 -18.68 -10.15
CA LEU A 198 4.62 -17.61 -10.52
C LEU A 198 4.08 -16.22 -10.14
N PHE A 199 2.80 -15.97 -10.38
CA PHE A 199 2.15 -14.72 -10.01
C PHE A 199 2.08 -14.52 -8.49
N SER A 200 1.78 -15.58 -7.74
CA SER A 200 1.78 -15.54 -6.27
C SER A 200 3.16 -15.24 -5.71
N ILE A 201 4.21 -15.85 -6.25
CA ILE A 201 5.61 -15.56 -5.87
C ILE A 201 5.97 -14.10 -6.19
N ALA A 202 5.62 -13.61 -7.36
CA ALA A 202 5.87 -12.21 -7.76
C ALA A 202 5.18 -11.23 -6.81
N LEU A 203 3.91 -11.46 -6.47
CA LEU A 203 3.19 -10.67 -5.47
C LEU A 203 3.86 -10.77 -4.09
N GLY A 204 4.33 -11.96 -3.72
CA GLY A 204 5.05 -12.19 -2.46
C GLY A 204 6.30 -11.33 -2.33
N ILE A 205 7.08 -11.21 -3.42
CA ILE A 205 8.29 -10.36 -3.48
C ILE A 205 7.91 -8.88 -3.39
N VAL A 206 6.89 -8.43 -4.14
CA VAL A 206 6.50 -7.01 -4.19
C VAL A 206 5.93 -6.52 -2.84
N TYR A 207 5.15 -7.35 -2.16
CA TYR A 207 4.44 -6.96 -0.94
C TYR A 207 5.06 -7.52 0.35
N ASP A 208 6.17 -8.27 0.25
CA ASP A 208 6.84 -8.95 1.38
C ASP A 208 5.86 -9.78 2.24
N ARG A 209 4.97 -10.54 1.56
CA ARG A 209 3.93 -11.36 2.19
C ARG A 209 3.68 -12.64 1.41
N LYS A 210 3.29 -13.71 2.11
CA LYS A 210 2.82 -14.94 1.48
C LYS A 210 1.36 -14.81 1.04
N PHE A 211 1.09 -15.22 -0.19
CA PHE A 211 -0.26 -15.29 -0.75
C PHE A 211 -0.72 -16.75 -0.82
N ASP A 212 -1.96 -17.00 -0.49
CA ASP A 212 -2.58 -18.34 -0.51
C ASP A 212 -2.75 -18.91 -1.93
N MET A 213 -2.72 -18.07 -2.96
CA MET A 213 -2.77 -18.49 -4.36
C MET A 213 -1.64 -19.45 -4.76
N GLU A 214 -0.48 -19.39 -4.10
CA GLU A 214 0.64 -20.31 -4.33
C GLU A 214 0.20 -21.76 -4.12
N TYR A 215 -0.45 -22.05 -3.00
CA TYR A 215 -0.89 -23.40 -2.68
C TYR A 215 -2.05 -23.87 -3.56
N LEU A 216 -2.94 -22.96 -3.97
CA LEU A 216 -3.97 -23.26 -4.98
C LEU A 216 -3.32 -23.63 -6.31
N GLY A 217 -2.30 -22.88 -6.74
CA GLY A 217 -1.53 -23.19 -7.95
C GLY A 217 -0.89 -24.57 -7.89
N TRP A 218 -0.33 -24.98 -6.75
CA TRP A 218 0.19 -26.34 -6.55
C TRP A 218 -0.92 -27.39 -6.63
N CYS A 219 -2.10 -27.15 -6.02
CA CYS A 219 -3.25 -28.05 -6.13
C CYS A 219 -3.66 -28.25 -7.60
N MET A 220 -3.74 -27.15 -8.36
CA MET A 220 -4.10 -27.16 -9.78
C MET A 220 -3.05 -27.93 -10.62
N THR A 221 -1.78 -27.62 -10.41
CA THR A 221 -0.67 -28.28 -11.14
C THR A 221 -0.62 -29.78 -10.87
N MET A 222 -0.76 -30.20 -9.61
CA MET A 222 -0.80 -31.62 -9.24
C MET A 222 -2.05 -32.32 -9.79
N GLY A 223 -3.23 -31.70 -9.65
CA GLY A 223 -4.48 -32.23 -10.17
C GLY A 223 -4.46 -32.37 -11.71
N ALA A 224 -3.95 -31.35 -12.40
CA ALA A 224 -3.82 -31.39 -13.87
C ALA A 224 -2.81 -32.46 -14.34
N THR A 225 -1.69 -32.61 -13.62
CA THR A 225 -0.69 -33.66 -13.91
C THR A 225 -1.30 -35.05 -13.72
N TRP A 226 -2.13 -35.22 -12.68
CA TRP A 226 -2.89 -36.45 -12.51
C TRP A 226 -3.87 -36.69 -13.67
N MET A 227 -4.66 -35.68 -14.07
CA MET A 227 -5.58 -35.78 -15.21
C MET A 227 -4.84 -36.15 -16.51
N LEU A 228 -3.67 -35.53 -16.79
CA LEU A 228 -2.84 -35.87 -17.96
C LEU A 228 -2.30 -37.30 -17.91
N GLY A 229 -1.95 -37.75 -16.70
CA GLY A 229 -1.46 -39.12 -16.50
C GLY A 229 -2.54 -40.19 -16.68
N GLU A 230 -3.80 -39.87 -16.39
CA GLU A 230 -4.96 -40.75 -16.65
C GLU A 230 -5.50 -40.61 -18.08
N SER A 231 -5.14 -39.54 -18.81
CA SER A 231 -5.61 -39.30 -20.15
C SER A 231 -5.30 -40.49 -21.10
N LYS A 232 -6.27 -40.87 -21.89
CA LYS A 232 -6.14 -41.87 -22.93
C LYS A 232 -5.21 -41.43 -24.07
N LEU A 233 -4.95 -40.12 -24.18
CA LEU A 233 -4.03 -39.54 -25.17
C LEU A 233 -2.58 -39.40 -24.67
N ARG A 234 -2.27 -39.83 -23.43
CA ARG A 234 -0.95 -39.61 -22.81
C ARG A 234 0.24 -40.02 -23.61
N GLN A 235 0.13 -41.10 -24.45
CA GLN A 235 1.26 -41.57 -25.30
C GLN A 235 1.55 -40.63 -26.46
N LEU A 236 0.64 -39.72 -26.82
CA LEU A 236 0.88 -38.64 -27.77
C LEU A 236 1.55 -37.43 -27.13
N ILE A 237 1.44 -37.30 -25.79
CA ILE A 237 1.93 -36.16 -25.01
C ILE A 237 3.40 -36.37 -24.64
N VAL A 238 3.76 -37.56 -24.17
CA VAL A 238 5.10 -37.86 -23.68
C VAL A 238 5.65 -39.14 -24.34
N PRO A 239 6.96 -39.14 -24.65
CA PRO A 239 7.62 -40.33 -25.25
C PRO A 239 7.60 -41.54 -24.31
N ASN A 240 7.56 -41.35 -22.99
CA ASN A 240 7.56 -42.42 -22.00
C ASN A 240 6.24 -42.39 -21.16
N PRO A 241 5.23 -43.16 -21.60
CA PRO A 241 3.95 -43.25 -20.88
C PRO A 241 4.06 -43.81 -19.45
N SER A 242 5.11 -44.62 -19.19
CA SER A 242 5.36 -45.18 -17.85
C SER A 242 5.74 -44.09 -16.86
N ALA A 243 6.62 -43.16 -17.25
CA ALA A 243 7.05 -42.07 -16.42
C ALA A 243 5.90 -41.14 -16.03
N LEU A 244 5.03 -40.76 -17.00
CA LEU A 244 3.88 -39.93 -16.74
C LEU A 244 2.84 -40.66 -15.86
N GLY A 245 2.61 -41.95 -16.09
CA GLY A 245 1.73 -42.75 -15.23
C GLY A 245 2.25 -42.87 -13.79
N THR A 246 3.55 -43.05 -13.60
CA THR A 246 4.16 -43.04 -12.25
C THR A 246 4.01 -41.67 -11.58
N LEU A 247 4.29 -40.59 -12.31
CA LEU A 247 4.13 -39.19 -11.81
C LEU A 247 2.70 -38.91 -11.41
N CYS A 248 1.72 -39.39 -12.15
CA CYS A 248 0.30 -39.25 -11.87
C CYS A 248 -0.05 -39.80 -10.47
N PHE A 249 0.42 -41.00 -10.13
CA PHE A 249 0.20 -41.59 -8.78
C PHE A 249 0.90 -40.81 -7.67
N VAL A 250 2.11 -40.32 -7.92
CA VAL A 250 2.82 -39.45 -6.96
C VAL A 250 2.03 -38.18 -6.70
N MET A 251 1.47 -37.56 -7.74
CA MET A 251 0.70 -36.32 -7.58
C MET A 251 -0.56 -36.51 -6.74
N ILE A 252 -1.33 -37.60 -6.96
CA ILE A 252 -2.54 -37.84 -6.15
C ILE A 252 -2.23 -38.15 -4.68
N MET A 253 -1.07 -38.80 -4.41
CA MET A 253 -0.63 -39.08 -3.04
C MET A 253 -0.21 -37.82 -2.28
N LEU A 254 0.36 -36.82 -2.97
CA LEU A 254 0.88 -35.60 -2.39
C LEU A 254 -0.10 -34.43 -2.38
N VAL A 255 -1.17 -34.47 -3.22
CA VAL A 255 -2.16 -33.39 -3.32
C VAL A 255 -2.83 -32.98 -1.99
N PRO A 256 -3.02 -33.86 -0.98
CA PRO A 256 -3.53 -33.44 0.32
C PRO A 256 -2.70 -32.35 0.99
N ILE A 257 -1.37 -32.35 0.77
CA ILE A 257 -0.46 -31.39 1.43
C ILE A 257 -0.75 -29.93 1.05
N PRO A 258 -0.68 -29.53 -0.24
CA PRO A 258 -1.01 -28.15 -0.63
C PRO A 258 -2.48 -27.79 -0.34
N VAL A 259 -3.42 -28.74 -0.38
CA VAL A 259 -4.82 -28.48 0.02
C VAL A 259 -4.89 -28.07 1.48
N LEU A 260 -4.22 -28.79 2.39
CA LEU A 260 -4.19 -28.48 3.81
C LEU A 260 -3.54 -27.12 4.09
N PHE A 261 -2.42 -26.80 3.44
CA PHE A 261 -1.78 -25.49 3.56
C PHE A 261 -2.67 -24.36 3.03
N TYR A 262 -3.31 -24.55 1.89
CA TYR A 262 -4.25 -23.59 1.32
C TYR A 262 -5.39 -23.27 2.29
N VAL A 263 -6.02 -24.32 2.85
CA VAL A 263 -7.13 -24.16 3.79
C VAL A 263 -6.67 -23.54 5.11
N ASP A 264 -5.50 -23.93 5.63
CA ASP A 264 -4.93 -23.36 6.87
C ASP A 264 -4.74 -21.84 6.75
N LEU A 265 -4.21 -21.37 5.62
CA LEU A 265 -4.08 -19.93 5.37
C LEU A 265 -5.43 -19.20 5.29
N ILE A 266 -6.43 -19.79 4.65
CA ILE A 266 -7.78 -19.24 4.60
C ILE A 266 -8.37 -19.11 6.01
N GLN A 267 -8.14 -20.10 6.84
CA GLN A 267 -8.60 -20.17 8.23
C GLN A 267 -7.65 -19.48 9.23
N GLN A 268 -6.64 -18.76 8.74
CA GLN A 268 -5.71 -17.95 9.53
C GLN A 268 -4.95 -18.77 10.60
N GLY A 269 -4.57 -20.01 10.28
CA GLY A 269 -3.78 -20.89 11.16
C GLY A 269 -4.52 -21.45 12.36
N ARG A 270 -5.86 -21.32 12.43
CA ARG A 270 -6.67 -21.78 13.57
C ARG A 270 -6.61 -23.29 13.79
N TYR A 271 -6.42 -24.06 12.73
CA TYR A 271 -6.37 -25.51 12.76
C TYR A 271 -5.02 -26.07 12.32
N LYS A 272 -3.94 -25.28 12.48
CA LYS A 272 -2.58 -25.62 12.03
C LYS A 272 -2.10 -27.00 12.50
N LYS A 273 -2.35 -27.37 13.77
CA LYS A 273 -1.88 -28.65 14.32
C LYS A 273 -2.49 -29.88 13.63
N PRO A 274 -3.85 -30.05 13.56
CA PRO A 274 -4.43 -31.20 12.87
C PRO A 274 -4.07 -31.24 11.37
N TYR A 275 -3.99 -30.09 10.68
CA TYR A 275 -3.56 -30.06 9.29
C TYR A 275 -2.11 -30.49 9.13
N PHE A 276 -1.22 -30.05 10.00
CA PHE A 276 0.18 -30.45 9.98
C PHE A 276 0.34 -31.96 10.16
N TYR A 277 -0.33 -32.55 11.18
CA TYR A 277 -0.22 -34.00 11.42
C TYR A 277 -0.79 -34.82 10.25
N LEU A 278 -1.90 -34.40 9.66
CA LEU A 278 -2.44 -35.09 8.49
C LEU A 278 -1.54 -34.93 7.26
N GLY A 279 -0.91 -33.77 7.07
CA GLY A 279 0.10 -33.56 6.03
C GLY A 279 1.32 -34.48 6.22
N CYS A 280 1.80 -34.64 7.45
CA CYS A 280 2.86 -35.60 7.79
C CYS A 280 2.43 -37.06 7.50
N ALA A 281 1.19 -37.41 7.80
CA ALA A 281 0.66 -38.77 7.49
C ALA A 281 0.58 -38.99 5.97
N ALA A 282 0.15 -38.00 5.18
CA ALA A 282 0.13 -38.06 3.71
C ALA A 282 1.53 -38.25 3.14
N PHE A 283 2.51 -37.47 3.62
CA PHE A 283 3.89 -37.60 3.18
C PHE A 283 4.51 -38.95 3.62
N GLY A 284 4.24 -39.40 4.83
CA GLY A 284 4.68 -40.72 5.33
C GLY A 284 4.11 -41.85 4.49
N ASN A 285 2.82 -41.82 4.16
CA ASN A 285 2.20 -42.79 3.25
C ASN A 285 2.88 -42.80 1.87
N PHE A 286 3.13 -41.62 1.30
CA PHE A 286 3.87 -41.51 0.04
C PHE A 286 5.25 -42.16 0.11
N LEU A 287 6.03 -41.93 1.18
CA LEU A 287 7.35 -42.55 1.34
C LEU A 287 7.26 -44.07 1.44
N ILE A 288 6.30 -44.61 2.18
CA ILE A 288 6.06 -46.05 2.27
C ILE A 288 5.73 -46.61 0.88
N CYS A 289 4.79 -45.99 0.14
CA CYS A 289 4.40 -46.42 -1.18
C CYS A 289 5.57 -46.34 -2.18
N LEU A 290 6.41 -45.30 -2.06
CA LEU A 290 7.60 -45.13 -2.88
C LEU A 290 8.61 -46.27 -2.66
N VAL A 291 8.89 -46.64 -1.40
CA VAL A 291 9.79 -47.78 -1.07
C VAL A 291 9.22 -49.08 -1.63
N LEU A 292 7.92 -49.33 -1.45
CA LEU A 292 7.28 -50.55 -1.96
C LEU A 292 7.35 -50.60 -3.51
N HIS A 293 7.18 -49.48 -4.18
CA HIS A 293 7.28 -49.40 -5.63
C HIS A 293 8.73 -49.59 -6.16
N LEU A 294 9.70 -48.97 -5.48
CA LEU A 294 11.15 -49.11 -5.86
C LEU A 294 11.67 -50.53 -5.63
N THR A 295 11.21 -51.19 -4.56
CA THR A 295 11.56 -52.58 -4.26
C THR A 295 10.83 -53.61 -5.12
N GLY A 296 9.83 -53.18 -5.94
CA GLY A 296 8.98 -54.05 -6.73
C GLY A 296 8.02 -54.92 -5.90
N THR A 297 7.89 -54.65 -4.62
CA THR A 297 6.97 -55.39 -3.72
C THR A 297 5.53 -55.11 -4.05
N ALA A 298 5.18 -53.81 -4.18
CA ALA A 298 3.85 -53.37 -4.64
C ALA A 298 3.98 -52.14 -5.54
N ASP A 299 3.20 -52.08 -6.62
CA ASP A 299 3.11 -50.91 -7.48
C ASP A 299 2.24 -49.82 -6.84
N PHE A 300 2.40 -48.56 -7.25
CA PHE A 300 1.59 -47.44 -6.80
C PHE A 300 0.09 -47.71 -6.97
N ILE A 301 -0.34 -48.40 -8.01
CA ILE A 301 -1.76 -48.76 -8.23
C ILE A 301 -2.30 -49.66 -7.11
N GLU A 302 -1.47 -50.56 -6.56
CA GLU A 302 -1.87 -51.47 -5.49
C GLU A 302 -1.93 -50.78 -4.15
N THR A 303 -1.17 -49.70 -3.95
CA THR A 303 -1.15 -48.88 -2.75
C THR A 303 -2.09 -47.67 -2.80
N LEU A 304 -2.72 -47.40 -3.96
CA LEU A 304 -3.61 -46.30 -4.19
C LEU A 304 -4.80 -46.21 -3.22
N PRO A 305 -5.42 -47.32 -2.75
CA PRO A 305 -6.49 -47.26 -1.75
C PRO A 305 -6.09 -46.53 -0.45
N GLY A 306 -4.82 -46.67 -0.02
CA GLY A 306 -4.30 -45.91 1.14
C GLY A 306 -4.28 -44.40 0.89
N ALA A 307 -3.91 -43.97 -0.29
CA ALA A 307 -3.95 -42.55 -0.67
C ALA A 307 -5.38 -42.02 -0.74
N HIS A 308 -6.34 -42.79 -1.24
CA HIS A 308 -7.77 -42.43 -1.26
C HIS A 308 -8.33 -42.26 0.17
N VAL A 309 -7.94 -43.13 1.11
CA VAL A 309 -8.34 -42.99 2.52
C VAL A 309 -7.82 -41.67 3.10
N ILE A 310 -6.54 -41.33 2.88
CA ILE A 310 -5.95 -40.06 3.35
C ILE A 310 -6.65 -38.87 2.71
N LEU A 311 -6.96 -38.93 1.43
CA LEU A 311 -7.68 -37.89 0.72
C LEU A 311 -9.10 -37.70 1.29
N ALA A 312 -9.83 -38.78 1.57
CA ALA A 312 -11.14 -38.76 2.21
C ALA A 312 -11.09 -38.17 3.63
N VAL A 313 -10.07 -38.54 4.43
CA VAL A 313 -9.86 -37.96 5.76
C VAL A 313 -9.53 -36.48 5.65
N THR A 314 -8.75 -36.07 4.64
CA THR A 314 -8.44 -34.66 4.36
C THR A 314 -9.71 -33.86 4.09
N PHE A 315 -10.58 -34.35 3.21
CA PHE A 315 -11.85 -33.69 2.93
C PHE A 315 -12.78 -33.66 4.14
N PHE A 316 -12.86 -34.73 4.89
CA PHE A 316 -13.66 -34.78 6.12
C PHE A 316 -13.18 -33.76 7.15
N LEU A 317 -11.86 -33.69 7.39
CA LEU A 317 -11.25 -32.73 8.30
C LEU A 317 -11.48 -31.28 7.85
N VAL A 318 -11.28 -31.00 6.58
CA VAL A 318 -11.56 -29.68 5.99
C VAL A 318 -13.02 -29.30 6.16
N PHE A 319 -13.95 -30.20 5.83
CA PHE A 319 -15.39 -29.99 6.03
C PHE A 319 -15.74 -29.71 7.49
N LEU A 320 -15.21 -30.52 8.42
CA LEU A 320 -15.45 -30.37 9.86
C LEU A 320 -14.97 -29.00 10.36
N THR A 321 -13.79 -28.57 9.98
CA THR A 321 -13.22 -27.28 10.40
C THR A 321 -14.00 -26.10 9.84
N PHE A 322 -14.53 -26.20 8.62
CA PHE A 322 -15.44 -25.19 8.08
C PHE A 322 -16.80 -25.15 8.81
N CYS A 323 -17.34 -26.31 9.21
CA CYS A 323 -18.54 -26.35 10.06
C CYS A 323 -18.31 -25.66 11.41
N LEU A 324 -17.14 -25.86 12.02
CA LEU A 324 -16.76 -25.18 13.26
C LEU A 324 -16.62 -23.65 13.05
N ASP A 325 -16.05 -23.22 11.94
CA ASP A 325 -15.93 -21.80 11.60
C ASP A 325 -17.29 -21.15 11.33
N MET A 326 -18.24 -21.87 10.71
CA MET A 326 -19.62 -21.40 10.51
C MET A 326 -20.33 -21.13 11.83
N ARG A 327 -20.18 -22.00 12.83
CA ARG A 327 -20.73 -21.79 14.18
C ARG A 327 -20.18 -20.53 14.84
N LYS A 328 -18.91 -20.21 14.63
CA LYS A 328 -18.23 -19.02 15.18
C LYS A 328 -18.46 -17.74 14.35
N LYS A 329 -19.23 -17.79 13.26
CA LYS A 329 -19.48 -16.70 12.30
C LYS A 329 -18.20 -16.15 11.63
N GLU A 330 -17.06 -16.82 11.77
CA GLU A 330 -15.77 -16.42 11.21
C GLU A 330 -15.69 -16.55 9.68
N TYR A 331 -16.56 -17.40 9.08
CA TYR A 331 -16.64 -17.65 7.63
C TYR A 331 -17.05 -16.42 6.82
N ARG A 332 -17.65 -15.38 7.44
CA ARG A 332 -18.20 -14.22 6.72
C ARG A 332 -17.20 -13.53 5.82
N LYS A 333 -15.92 -13.48 6.22
CA LYS A 333 -14.84 -12.85 5.45
C LYS A 333 -14.45 -13.65 4.20
N ASN A 334 -14.61 -14.99 4.23
CA ASN A 334 -14.15 -15.92 3.19
C ASN A 334 -15.30 -16.74 2.57
N LYS A 335 -16.55 -16.26 2.64
CA LYS A 335 -17.76 -16.97 2.21
C LYS A 335 -17.65 -17.51 0.78
N LEU A 336 -17.15 -16.72 -0.17
CA LEU A 336 -17.03 -17.14 -1.57
C LEU A 336 -16.04 -18.29 -1.75
N VAL A 337 -14.90 -18.25 -1.05
CA VAL A 337 -13.89 -19.32 -1.11
C VAL A 337 -14.43 -20.61 -0.50
N LEU A 338 -15.20 -20.52 0.58
CA LEU A 338 -15.86 -21.66 1.18
C LEU A 338 -16.84 -22.34 0.18
N ILE A 339 -17.65 -21.55 -0.52
CA ILE A 339 -18.55 -22.08 -1.56
C ILE A 339 -17.74 -22.79 -2.66
N GLY A 340 -16.67 -22.17 -3.15
CA GLY A 340 -15.80 -22.77 -4.17
C GLY A 340 -15.16 -24.06 -3.70
N LEU A 341 -14.71 -24.15 -2.45
CA LEU A 341 -14.16 -25.38 -1.87
C LEU A 341 -15.21 -26.49 -1.74
N ILE A 342 -16.44 -26.16 -1.34
CA ILE A 342 -17.54 -27.13 -1.28
C ILE A 342 -17.82 -27.68 -2.69
N ILE A 343 -17.86 -26.84 -3.71
CA ILE A 343 -18.05 -27.26 -5.11
C ILE A 343 -16.90 -28.20 -5.53
N ALA A 344 -15.65 -27.86 -5.22
CA ALA A 344 -14.51 -28.70 -5.56
C ALA A 344 -14.56 -30.06 -4.83
N MET A 345 -14.92 -30.08 -3.55
CA MET A 345 -15.06 -31.32 -2.77
C MET A 345 -16.16 -32.21 -3.34
N LEU A 346 -17.31 -31.64 -3.73
CA LEU A 346 -18.40 -32.38 -4.37
C LEU A 346 -17.98 -32.94 -5.73
N ALA A 347 -17.26 -32.14 -6.53
CA ALA A 347 -16.74 -32.60 -7.83
C ALA A 347 -15.77 -33.79 -7.67
N ILE A 348 -14.85 -33.73 -6.72
CA ILE A 348 -13.91 -34.81 -6.42
C ILE A 348 -14.65 -36.06 -5.90
N ALA A 349 -15.64 -35.89 -5.05
CA ALA A 349 -16.45 -37.00 -4.55
C ALA A 349 -17.23 -37.71 -5.68
N ILE A 350 -17.86 -36.92 -6.54
CA ILE A 350 -18.59 -37.46 -7.72
C ILE A 350 -17.64 -38.23 -8.63
N GLU A 351 -16.49 -37.65 -8.93
CA GLU A 351 -15.46 -38.27 -9.76
C GLU A 351 -14.91 -39.56 -9.16
N SER A 352 -14.60 -39.56 -7.86
CA SER A 352 -14.11 -40.73 -7.14
C SER A 352 -15.14 -41.88 -7.12
N ILE A 353 -16.40 -41.56 -6.96
CA ILE A 353 -17.50 -42.56 -7.02
C ILE A 353 -17.65 -43.07 -8.46
N SER A 354 -17.63 -42.19 -9.44
CA SER A 354 -17.73 -42.52 -10.87
C SER A 354 -16.66 -43.52 -11.33
N THR A 355 -15.43 -43.38 -10.80
CA THR A 355 -14.32 -44.31 -11.11
C THR A 355 -14.66 -45.77 -10.75
N TYR A 356 -15.51 -46.00 -9.75
CA TYR A 356 -15.88 -47.34 -9.32
C TYR A 356 -17.15 -47.89 -9.95
N PHE A 357 -18.08 -47.05 -10.40
CA PHE A 357 -19.42 -47.47 -10.80
C PHE A 357 -19.83 -47.20 -12.26
N VAL A 358 -19.27 -46.17 -12.89
CA VAL A 358 -19.70 -45.75 -14.24
C VAL A 358 -18.53 -45.10 -14.98
N VAL A 359 -18.42 -45.35 -16.28
CA VAL A 359 -17.45 -44.66 -17.18
C VAL A 359 -18.02 -43.27 -17.50
N LEU A 360 -17.89 -42.33 -16.59
CA LEU A 360 -18.08 -40.90 -16.87
C LEU A 360 -16.77 -40.28 -17.33
N ILE A 361 -16.88 -39.11 -17.96
CA ILE A 361 -15.72 -38.32 -18.45
C ILE A 361 -14.82 -37.94 -17.26
N SER A 362 -13.67 -38.62 -17.11
CA SER A 362 -12.81 -38.46 -15.94
C SER A 362 -12.05 -37.13 -15.96
N GLY A 363 -12.10 -36.39 -14.87
CA GLY A 363 -11.38 -35.13 -14.68
C GLY A 363 -12.16 -33.87 -15.04
N LEU A 364 -13.26 -33.94 -15.77
CA LEU A 364 -14.01 -32.75 -16.19
C LEU A 364 -14.59 -31.96 -15.02
N PHE A 365 -15.24 -32.62 -14.09
CA PHE A 365 -15.85 -31.97 -12.91
C PHE A 365 -14.80 -31.36 -12.00
N ILE A 366 -13.68 -32.05 -11.79
CA ILE A 366 -12.55 -31.55 -11.02
C ILE A 366 -11.97 -30.31 -11.74
N GLY A 367 -11.78 -30.40 -13.06
CA GLY A 367 -11.24 -29.31 -13.86
C GLY A 367 -12.07 -28.03 -13.78
N VAL A 368 -13.36 -28.13 -13.99
CA VAL A 368 -14.29 -26.99 -13.90
C VAL A 368 -14.32 -26.42 -12.50
N SER A 369 -14.32 -27.25 -11.47
CA SER A 369 -14.31 -26.78 -10.07
C SER A 369 -13.04 -26.04 -9.69
N MET A 370 -11.88 -26.49 -10.20
CA MET A 370 -10.58 -25.80 -10.02
C MET A 370 -10.57 -24.42 -10.68
N LEU A 371 -11.16 -24.29 -11.89
CA LEU A 371 -11.27 -22.99 -12.56
C LEU A 371 -12.21 -22.03 -11.80
N ILE A 372 -13.30 -22.53 -11.25
CA ILE A 372 -14.20 -21.73 -10.39
C ILE A 372 -13.43 -21.25 -9.13
N LEU A 373 -12.68 -22.13 -8.48
CA LEU A 373 -11.84 -21.78 -7.33
C LEU A 373 -10.78 -20.74 -7.70
N LEU A 374 -10.12 -20.91 -8.84
CA LEU A 374 -9.14 -19.94 -9.33
C LEU A 374 -9.76 -18.56 -9.53
N PHE A 375 -10.91 -18.48 -10.19
CA PHE A 375 -11.64 -17.23 -10.41
C PHE A 375 -11.99 -16.53 -9.09
N ILE A 376 -12.54 -17.27 -8.13
CA ILE A 376 -12.86 -16.77 -6.79
C ILE A 376 -11.61 -16.22 -6.09
N ASN A 377 -10.48 -16.95 -6.19
CA ASN A 377 -9.23 -16.53 -5.56
C ASN A 377 -8.60 -15.32 -6.24
N ILE A 378 -8.70 -15.17 -7.55
CA ILE A 378 -8.26 -13.96 -8.26
C ILE A 378 -9.02 -12.74 -7.71
N ILE A 379 -10.35 -12.80 -7.62
CA ILE A 379 -11.16 -11.72 -7.06
C ILE A 379 -10.74 -11.39 -5.62
N ARG A 380 -10.51 -12.42 -4.81
CA ARG A 380 -10.06 -12.25 -3.42
C ARG A 380 -8.69 -11.60 -3.34
N THR A 381 -7.74 -12.06 -4.15
CA THR A 381 -6.38 -11.52 -4.18
C THR A 381 -6.37 -10.07 -4.63
N ILE A 382 -7.14 -9.70 -5.65
CA ILE A 382 -7.30 -8.30 -6.07
C ILE A 382 -7.81 -7.44 -4.92
N LYS A 383 -8.81 -7.90 -4.16
CA LYS A 383 -9.32 -7.18 -2.99
C LYS A 383 -8.27 -7.06 -1.88
N ASN A 384 -7.54 -8.13 -1.62
CA ASN A 384 -6.49 -8.13 -0.60
C ASN A 384 -5.36 -7.17 -0.96
N VAL A 385 -4.85 -7.23 -2.19
CA VAL A 385 -3.82 -6.32 -2.71
C VAL A 385 -4.29 -4.87 -2.67
N HIS A 386 -5.52 -4.59 -3.09
CA HIS A 386 -6.10 -3.25 -3.00
C HIS A 386 -6.15 -2.74 -1.55
N THR A 387 -6.55 -3.60 -0.60
CA THR A 387 -6.58 -3.22 0.82
C THR A 387 -5.18 -2.95 1.37
N ILE A 388 -4.18 -3.77 1.02
CA ILE A 388 -2.79 -3.58 1.42
C ILE A 388 -2.26 -2.23 0.88
N GLU A 389 -2.51 -1.94 -0.40
CA GLU A 389 -2.06 -0.70 -1.04
C GLU A 389 -2.72 0.53 -0.43
N MET A 390 -4.01 0.47 -0.12
CA MET A 390 -4.72 1.55 0.58
C MET A 390 -4.15 1.82 1.97
N HIS A 391 -3.80 0.76 2.72
CA HIS A 391 -3.15 0.92 4.02
C HIS A 391 -1.77 1.56 3.89
N ARG A 392 -0.96 1.10 2.94
CA ARG A 392 0.37 1.66 2.65
C ARG A 392 0.30 3.14 2.31
N GLN A 393 -0.60 3.53 1.39
CA GLN A 393 -0.80 4.94 1.00
C GLN A 393 -1.25 5.80 2.20
N LYS A 394 -2.13 5.26 3.05
CA LYS A 394 -2.56 5.95 4.26
C LYS A 394 -1.40 6.16 5.24
N GLU A 395 -0.56 5.16 5.46
CA GLU A 395 0.62 5.28 6.32
C GLU A 395 1.65 6.27 5.78
N GLU A 396 1.91 6.24 4.46
CA GLU A 396 2.78 7.21 3.80
C GLU A 396 2.24 8.64 3.91
N LEU A 397 0.94 8.83 3.71
CA LEU A 397 0.29 10.13 3.88
C LEU A 397 0.43 10.64 5.32
N LEU A 398 0.21 9.78 6.32
CA LEU A 398 0.36 10.13 7.72
C LEU A 398 1.82 10.49 8.06
N LYS A 399 2.80 9.75 7.51
CA LYS A 399 4.23 10.07 7.69
C LYS A 399 4.57 11.44 7.09
N ARG A 400 4.14 11.70 5.85
CA ARG A 400 4.36 13.00 5.19
C ARG A 400 3.71 14.14 5.99
N LYS A 401 2.48 13.92 6.48
CA LYS A 401 1.78 14.91 7.30
C LYS A 401 2.57 15.25 8.56
N ARG A 402 3.02 14.24 9.33
CA ARG A 402 3.84 14.45 10.54
C ARG A 402 5.16 15.17 10.24
N GLN A 403 5.81 14.80 9.13
CA GLN A 403 7.06 15.44 8.74
C GLN A 403 6.85 16.92 8.38
N MET A 404 5.77 17.25 7.68
CA MET A 404 5.42 18.63 7.35
C MET A 404 5.09 19.43 8.60
N GLU A 405 4.33 18.88 9.55
CA GLU A 405 4.01 19.47 10.83
C GLU A 405 5.30 19.80 11.62
N LYS A 406 6.27 18.86 11.67
CA LYS A 406 7.56 19.08 12.32
C LYS A 406 8.37 20.22 11.67
N ILE A 407 8.45 20.24 10.34
CA ILE A 407 9.13 21.31 9.59
C ILE A 407 8.47 22.65 9.88
N SER A 408 7.17 22.67 9.95
CA SER A 408 6.38 23.87 10.21
C SER A 408 6.65 24.50 11.59
N LEU A 409 6.67 23.67 12.62
CA LEU A 409 7.04 24.10 13.97
C LEU A 409 8.48 24.64 14.03
N GLN A 410 9.41 23.92 13.40
CA GLN A 410 10.81 24.36 13.32
C GLN A 410 10.97 25.72 12.63
N MET A 411 10.21 25.95 11.54
CA MET A 411 10.23 27.26 10.86
C MET A 411 9.68 28.38 11.75
N MET A 412 8.58 28.17 12.48
CA MET A 412 8.03 29.17 13.41
C MET A 412 9.02 29.47 14.53
N GLN A 413 9.64 28.46 15.14
CA GLN A 413 10.65 28.63 16.18
C GLN A 413 11.90 29.36 15.65
N THR A 414 12.37 29.02 14.45
CA THR A 414 13.52 29.70 13.83
C THR A 414 13.22 31.17 13.57
N LEU A 415 12.00 31.49 13.09
CA LEU A 415 11.59 32.87 12.87
C LEU A 415 11.51 33.64 14.20
N SER A 416 10.92 33.04 15.26
CA SER A 416 10.88 33.64 16.59
C SER A 416 12.31 33.94 17.10
N THR A 417 13.22 32.96 17.02
CA THR A 417 14.61 33.14 17.42
C THR A 417 15.35 34.21 16.60
N THR A 418 15.03 34.30 15.29
CA THR A 418 15.60 35.34 14.42
C THR A 418 15.13 36.73 14.81
N ILE A 419 13.88 36.86 15.22
CA ILE A 419 13.32 38.13 15.71
C ILE A 419 13.89 38.50 17.10
N GLU A 420 14.09 37.49 17.98
CA GLU A 420 14.83 37.72 19.24
C GLU A 420 16.25 38.20 19.00
N ALA A 421 16.94 37.75 17.94
CA ALA A 421 18.28 38.23 17.60
C ALA A 421 18.30 39.72 17.22
N LYS A 422 17.16 40.31 16.87
CA LYS A 422 17.03 41.76 16.64
C LYS A 422 17.06 42.59 17.94
N ASP A 423 16.61 41.97 19.03
CA ASP A 423 16.72 42.55 20.40
C ASP A 423 17.93 41.90 21.09
N GLU A 424 19.05 42.62 21.19
CA GLU A 424 20.38 42.11 21.68
C GLU A 424 20.29 41.43 23.05
N TYR A 425 19.15 41.57 23.77
CA TYR A 425 18.99 41.17 25.17
C TYR A 425 18.04 39.98 25.39
N THR A 426 17.37 39.50 24.33
CA THR A 426 16.32 38.49 24.45
C THR A 426 16.75 37.11 24.02
N ARG A 427 18.05 36.85 23.85
CA ARG A 427 18.53 35.53 23.40
C ARG A 427 18.04 34.40 24.31
N GLY A 428 17.21 33.47 23.75
CA GLY A 428 16.61 32.35 24.47
C GLY A 428 15.51 32.74 25.46
N HIS A 429 15.08 33.99 25.48
CA HIS A 429 13.99 34.49 26.31
C HIS A 429 12.68 33.79 26.06
N SER A 430 12.21 33.78 24.81
CA SER A 430 10.94 33.13 24.45
C SER A 430 10.91 31.64 24.79
N HIS A 431 12.07 30.96 24.68
CA HIS A 431 12.17 29.56 25.10
C HIS A 431 11.98 29.43 26.62
N ARG A 432 12.70 30.24 27.43
CA ARG A 432 12.57 30.18 28.90
C ARG A 432 11.16 30.56 29.36
N VAL A 433 10.57 31.61 28.78
CA VAL A 433 9.18 32.00 29.05
C VAL A 433 8.20 30.89 28.75
N ALA A 434 8.41 30.18 27.60
CA ALA A 434 7.57 29.03 27.22
C ALA A 434 7.67 27.88 28.23
N GLU A 435 8.87 27.57 28.71
CA GLU A 435 9.08 26.50 29.70
C GLU A 435 8.49 26.87 31.07
N TYR A 436 8.70 28.13 31.56
CA TYR A 436 8.09 28.59 32.80
C TYR A 436 6.54 28.56 32.70
N SER A 437 5.99 29.00 31.58
CA SER A 437 4.54 28.95 31.34
C SER A 437 3.99 27.52 31.37
N ALA A 438 4.75 26.57 30.77
CA ALA A 438 4.41 25.15 30.79
C ALA A 438 4.42 24.58 32.22
N LEU A 439 5.41 24.92 33.04
CA LEU A 439 5.47 24.51 34.45
C LEU A 439 4.27 25.04 35.27
N ILE A 440 3.90 26.32 35.09
CA ILE A 440 2.73 26.90 35.74
C ILE A 440 1.47 26.12 35.32
N ALA A 441 1.25 25.88 34.02
CA ALA A 441 0.09 25.16 33.51
C ALA A 441 0.03 23.72 34.02
N GLN A 442 1.19 23.05 34.17
CA GLN A 442 1.29 21.72 34.76
C GLN A 442 0.83 21.70 36.20
N GLU A 443 1.25 22.67 37.02
CA GLU A 443 0.79 22.81 38.42
C GLU A 443 -0.70 23.19 38.53
N MET A 444 -1.24 23.83 37.50
CA MET A 444 -2.69 24.10 37.38
C MET A 444 -3.49 22.86 36.98
N GLY A 445 -2.81 21.72 36.66
CA GLY A 445 -3.46 20.46 36.27
C GLY A 445 -3.93 20.40 34.83
N TRP A 446 -3.38 21.22 33.95
CA TRP A 446 -3.74 21.22 32.53
C TRP A 446 -3.30 19.92 31.86
N ASN A 447 -4.03 19.48 30.82
CA ASN A 447 -3.66 18.30 30.06
C ASN A 447 -2.45 18.58 29.15
N ARG A 448 -1.78 17.52 28.70
CA ARG A 448 -0.56 17.61 27.87
C ARG A 448 -0.77 18.45 26.58
N SER A 449 -1.94 18.37 25.94
CA SER A 449 -2.22 19.11 24.71
C SER A 449 -2.34 20.61 24.97
N GLU A 450 -2.98 21.00 26.07
CA GLU A 450 -3.12 22.42 26.50
C GLU A 450 -1.77 22.99 26.85
N ILE A 451 -0.92 22.26 27.58
CA ILE A 451 0.45 22.69 27.94
C ILE A 451 1.29 22.91 26.68
N VAL A 452 1.22 21.98 25.68
CA VAL A 452 1.95 22.12 24.42
C VAL A 452 1.49 23.35 23.63
N ASN A 453 0.17 23.59 23.55
CA ASN A 453 -0.37 24.79 22.89
C ASN A 453 0.10 26.08 23.59
N LEU A 454 0.06 26.14 24.93
CA LEU A 454 0.55 27.28 25.67
C LEU A 454 2.03 27.53 25.46
N ARG A 455 2.85 26.46 25.44
CA ARG A 455 4.31 26.53 25.15
C ARG A 455 4.55 27.17 23.79
N HIS A 456 3.84 26.73 22.73
CA HIS A 456 3.97 27.32 21.40
C HIS A 456 3.47 28.77 21.35
N ALA A 457 2.38 29.11 22.03
CA ALA A 457 1.89 30.48 22.10
C ALA A 457 2.86 31.40 22.83
N ALA A 458 3.46 30.91 23.93
CA ALA A 458 4.48 31.65 24.66
C ALA A 458 5.76 31.88 23.87
N HIS A 459 6.17 30.92 23.04
CA HIS A 459 7.30 31.13 22.13
C HIS A 459 7.10 32.29 21.16
N LEU A 460 5.86 32.59 20.78
CA LEU A 460 5.51 33.59 19.78
C LEU A 460 4.99 34.90 20.38
N HIS A 461 4.96 35.04 21.71
CA HIS A 461 4.33 36.20 22.38
C HIS A 461 4.90 37.52 21.88
N ASP A 462 6.18 37.60 21.66
CA ASP A 462 6.96 38.78 21.30
C ASP A 462 7.19 38.95 19.79
N ILE A 463 6.55 38.13 18.93
CA ILE A 463 6.74 38.14 17.45
C ILE A 463 6.55 39.54 16.84
N GLY A 464 5.70 40.33 17.44
CA GLY A 464 5.41 41.69 16.97
C GLY A 464 6.57 42.69 17.12
N LYS A 465 7.62 42.37 17.86
CA LYS A 465 8.86 43.18 17.91
C LYS A 465 9.51 43.33 16.55
N VAL A 466 9.17 42.45 15.61
CA VAL A 466 9.59 42.56 14.17
C VAL A 466 9.17 43.89 13.56
N GLY A 467 8.04 44.44 13.99
CA GLY A 467 7.50 45.73 13.54
C GLY A 467 7.99 46.95 14.30
N ILE A 468 8.88 46.78 15.30
CA ILE A 468 9.40 47.90 16.08
C ILE A 468 10.72 48.38 15.50
N PRO A 469 10.96 49.70 15.26
CA PRO A 469 12.21 50.23 14.77
C PRO A 469 13.41 49.90 15.68
N ASP A 470 14.52 49.45 15.08
CA ASP A 470 15.72 49.04 15.82
C ASP A 470 16.31 50.16 16.68
N ILE A 471 16.21 51.41 16.21
CA ILE A 471 16.68 52.59 16.94
C ILE A 471 15.94 52.84 18.25
N ILE A 472 14.67 52.38 18.32
CA ILE A 472 13.84 52.48 19.53
C ILE A 472 14.02 51.20 20.36
N LEU A 473 13.98 50.02 19.72
CA LEU A 473 14.08 48.71 20.38
C LEU A 473 15.43 48.57 21.13
N ASN A 474 16.55 48.96 20.51
CA ASN A 474 17.90 48.84 21.06
C ASN A 474 18.45 50.16 21.59
N LYS A 475 17.58 51.14 21.96
CA LYS A 475 18.01 52.42 22.46
C LYS A 475 18.78 52.28 23.77
N PRO A 476 20.05 52.80 23.87
CA PRO A 476 20.88 52.65 25.04
C PRO A 476 20.52 53.57 26.21
N SER A 477 19.49 54.41 26.12
CA SER A 477 19.01 55.33 27.17
C SER A 477 17.53 55.04 27.53
N ARG A 478 17.03 55.70 28.59
CA ARG A 478 15.60 55.58 28.90
C ARG A 478 14.74 56.04 27.74
N LEU A 479 13.70 55.30 27.43
CA LEU A 479 12.70 55.63 26.41
C LEU A 479 11.91 56.88 26.86
N THR A 480 11.56 57.72 25.90
CA THR A 480 10.52 58.75 26.11
C THR A 480 9.12 58.13 26.17
N ASN A 481 8.11 58.88 26.57
CA ASN A 481 6.75 58.36 26.60
C ASN A 481 6.23 58.00 25.18
N GLU A 482 6.66 58.76 24.18
CA GLU A 482 6.32 58.52 22.76
C GLU A 482 7.00 57.24 22.23
N GLU A 483 8.31 57.06 22.51
CA GLU A 483 9.05 55.85 22.15
C GLU A 483 8.50 54.61 22.86
N TYR A 484 8.10 54.73 24.14
CA TYR A 484 7.47 53.65 24.89
C TYR A 484 6.09 53.29 24.31
N ALA A 485 5.35 54.27 23.79
CA ALA A 485 4.11 54.00 23.07
C ALA A 485 4.33 53.17 21.82
N VAL A 486 5.43 53.42 21.07
CA VAL A 486 5.82 52.59 19.92
C VAL A 486 6.19 51.18 20.34
N ILE A 487 6.92 50.99 21.43
CA ILE A 487 7.22 49.66 21.96
C ILE A 487 5.94 48.86 22.25
N LYS A 488 4.94 49.51 22.86
CA LYS A 488 3.67 48.84 23.19
C LYS A 488 2.94 48.29 21.96
N GLU A 489 3.16 48.86 20.78
CA GLU A 489 2.52 48.39 19.53
C GLU A 489 2.90 46.96 19.16
N HIS A 490 4.04 46.40 19.72
CA HIS A 490 4.41 45.04 19.41
C HIS A 490 3.29 44.04 19.77
N THR A 491 2.48 44.28 20.79
CA THR A 491 1.38 43.41 21.18
C THR A 491 0.27 43.39 20.11
N VAL A 492 -0.04 44.54 19.55
CA VAL A 492 -1.04 44.69 18.49
C VAL A 492 -0.51 44.12 17.17
N ILE A 493 0.73 44.44 16.84
CA ILE A 493 1.43 43.91 15.63
C ILE A 493 1.52 42.38 15.70
N GLY A 494 1.92 41.83 16.87
CA GLY A 494 2.02 40.40 17.09
C GLY A 494 0.68 39.68 16.90
N ALA A 495 -0.40 40.25 17.48
CA ALA A 495 -1.73 39.72 17.29
C ALA A 495 -2.17 39.73 15.80
N GLU A 496 -1.84 40.81 15.05
CA GLU A 496 -2.17 40.89 13.61
C GLU A 496 -1.38 39.89 12.78
N ILE A 497 -0.10 39.68 13.09
CA ILE A 497 0.73 38.64 12.43
C ILE A 497 0.15 37.26 12.64
N LEU A 498 -0.33 36.97 13.87
CA LEU A 498 -0.77 35.65 14.30
C LEU A 498 -2.24 35.37 14.06
N LYS A 499 -3.04 36.34 13.61
CA LYS A 499 -4.52 36.23 13.51
C LYS A 499 -5.01 35.05 12.66
N ASN A 500 -4.23 34.63 11.70
CA ASN A 500 -4.56 33.53 10.79
C ASN A 500 -3.90 32.19 11.19
N VAL A 501 -3.20 32.17 12.34
CA VAL A 501 -2.60 30.94 12.89
C VAL A 501 -3.62 30.27 13.80
N SER A 502 -4.46 29.39 13.24
CA SER A 502 -5.54 28.72 14.01
C SER A 502 -5.06 27.44 14.72
N LEU A 503 -3.86 26.98 14.42
CA LEU A 503 -3.32 25.70 14.91
C LEU A 503 -2.77 25.76 16.31
N ILE A 504 -2.31 26.92 16.73
CA ILE A 504 -1.86 27.17 18.09
C ILE A 504 -3.01 27.92 18.80
N ASN A 505 -3.75 27.17 19.58
CA ASN A 505 -4.88 27.78 20.30
C ASN A 505 -4.39 28.96 21.18
N HIS A 506 -5.16 30.03 21.17
CA HIS A 506 -4.91 31.22 22.00
C HIS A 506 -3.62 32.02 21.70
N VAL A 507 -2.90 31.70 20.59
CA VAL A 507 -1.64 32.38 20.26
C VAL A 507 -1.82 33.87 20.02
N THR A 508 -2.90 34.28 19.37
CA THR A 508 -3.25 35.68 19.12
C THR A 508 -3.57 36.42 20.41
N GLU A 509 -4.30 35.76 21.31
CA GLU A 509 -4.66 36.30 22.61
C GLU A 509 -3.42 36.50 23.50
N VAL A 510 -2.51 35.52 23.50
CA VAL A 510 -1.25 35.62 24.25
C VAL A 510 -0.40 36.77 23.71
N ALA A 511 -0.18 36.84 22.38
CA ALA A 511 0.60 37.92 21.78
C ALA A 511 0.02 39.31 22.07
N ARG A 512 -1.34 39.44 22.09
CA ARG A 512 -2.00 40.71 22.35
C ARG A 512 -1.95 41.10 23.82
N SER A 513 -2.19 40.14 24.75
CA SER A 513 -2.59 40.46 26.10
C SER A 513 -1.56 40.07 27.19
N HIS A 514 -0.35 39.60 26.83
CA HIS A 514 0.67 39.20 27.82
C HIS A 514 1.24 40.38 28.66
N HIS A 515 1.00 41.63 28.25
CA HIS A 515 1.33 42.84 29.00
C HIS A 515 0.12 43.49 29.67
N GLU A 516 -1.04 42.85 29.65
CA GLU A 516 -2.16 43.27 30.45
C GLU A 516 -1.88 43.04 31.96
N ARG A 517 -2.42 43.88 32.81
CA ARG A 517 -2.24 43.80 34.24
C ARG A 517 -3.56 43.44 34.90
N TYR A 518 -3.49 42.64 35.94
CA TYR A 518 -4.69 42.20 36.66
C TYR A 518 -5.52 43.36 37.25
N ASP A 519 -4.84 44.50 37.57
CA ASP A 519 -5.47 45.72 38.04
C ASP A 519 -6.10 46.62 36.96
N GLY A 520 -5.94 46.27 35.67
CA GLY A 520 -6.46 47.01 34.52
C GLY A 520 -5.60 48.17 34.03
N HIS A 521 -4.37 48.31 34.53
CA HIS A 521 -3.43 49.37 34.13
C HIS A 521 -2.40 48.85 33.09
N GLY A 522 -2.71 47.72 32.46
CA GLY A 522 -1.89 47.11 31.39
C GLY A 522 -2.12 47.72 30.01
N TYR A 523 -1.64 47.06 28.99
CA TYR A 523 -1.82 47.42 27.58
C TYR A 523 -1.90 46.14 26.70
N PRO A 524 -2.52 46.22 25.51
CA PRO A 524 -2.99 47.43 24.79
C PRO A 524 -4.43 47.80 25.14
N ASP A 525 -5.27 46.88 25.66
CA ASP A 525 -6.71 47.06 25.81
C ASP A 525 -7.13 47.52 27.22
N GLY A 526 -6.24 47.40 28.22
CA GLY A 526 -6.54 47.74 29.64
C GLY A 526 -7.49 46.74 30.28
N LEU A 527 -7.46 45.47 29.92
CA LEU A 527 -8.28 44.41 30.48
C LEU A 527 -7.98 44.19 31.95
N LYS A 528 -9.03 43.83 32.74
CA LYS A 528 -8.92 43.70 34.18
C LYS A 528 -9.36 42.32 34.68
N GLY A 529 -8.59 41.76 35.61
CA GLY A 529 -8.95 40.51 36.26
C GLY A 529 -9.07 39.35 35.27
N GLU A 530 -10.20 38.67 35.30
CA GLU A 530 -10.48 37.49 34.44
C GLU A 530 -10.86 37.85 33.00
N GLU A 531 -11.04 39.11 32.66
CA GLU A 531 -11.18 39.56 31.27
C GLU A 531 -9.90 39.29 30.48
N ILE A 532 -8.75 39.24 31.17
CA ILE A 532 -7.47 38.86 30.57
C ILE A 532 -7.47 37.33 30.33
N PRO A 533 -7.24 36.88 29.11
CA PRO A 533 -7.17 35.45 28.81
C PRO A 533 -6.16 34.72 29.74
N ILE A 534 -6.55 33.57 30.28
CA ILE A 534 -5.74 32.83 31.27
C ILE A 534 -4.35 32.50 30.75
N HIS A 535 -4.24 32.18 29.45
CA HIS A 535 -2.96 31.90 28.77
C HIS A 535 -2.04 33.13 28.83
N ALA A 536 -2.58 34.33 28.61
CA ALA A 536 -1.83 35.58 28.67
C ALA A 536 -1.45 35.91 30.13
N ARG A 537 -2.32 35.65 31.13
CA ARG A 537 -1.99 35.82 32.56
C ARG A 537 -0.80 34.92 32.99
N ILE A 538 -0.75 33.69 32.51
CA ILE A 538 0.36 32.76 32.77
C ILE A 538 1.65 33.28 32.13
N VAL A 539 1.61 33.67 30.85
CA VAL A 539 2.78 34.19 30.14
C VAL A 539 3.29 35.49 30.76
N ALA A 540 2.41 36.37 31.22
CA ALA A 540 2.77 37.62 31.90
C ALA A 540 3.64 37.42 33.15
N VAL A 541 3.36 36.40 33.97
CA VAL A 541 4.19 36.06 35.15
C VAL A 541 5.54 35.50 34.70
N ALA A 542 5.54 34.57 33.73
CA ALA A 542 6.72 33.92 33.20
C ALA A 542 7.68 34.93 32.52
N ASP A 543 7.15 35.81 31.67
CA ASP A 543 7.88 36.90 31.02
C ASP A 543 8.50 37.86 32.01
N SER A 544 7.71 38.36 32.99
CA SER A 544 8.21 39.25 34.02
C SER A 544 9.31 38.62 34.86
N TYR A 545 9.18 37.35 35.21
CA TYR A 545 10.22 36.62 35.91
C TYR A 545 11.52 36.53 35.08
N ASP A 546 11.44 36.08 33.79
CA ASP A 546 12.61 35.99 32.93
C ASP A 546 13.26 37.35 32.74
N ALA A 547 12.46 38.39 32.57
CA ALA A 547 12.95 39.78 32.47
C ALA A 547 13.72 40.27 33.74
N MET A 548 13.37 39.79 34.94
CA MET A 548 14.04 40.09 36.18
C MET A 548 15.26 39.21 36.43
N ASN A 549 15.19 37.94 36.03
CA ASN A 549 16.20 36.94 36.23
C ASN A 549 17.35 37.00 35.17
N SER A 550 17.10 37.64 34.04
CA SER A 550 18.08 37.79 32.94
C SER A 550 18.93 39.06 33.09
N ARG A 551 20.16 39.00 32.60
CA ARG A 551 21.06 40.17 32.55
C ARG A 551 20.64 41.10 31.42
N ARG A 552 20.46 42.43 31.74
CA ARG A 552 20.16 43.49 30.75
C ARG A 552 21.28 44.55 30.76
N ILE A 553 21.40 45.41 29.72
CA ILE A 553 22.46 46.41 29.59
C ILE A 553 22.59 47.28 30.85
N TYR A 554 21.48 47.66 31.41
CA TYR A 554 21.42 48.62 32.53
C TYR A 554 21.34 47.94 33.88
N ARG A 555 21.27 46.59 33.95
CA ARG A 555 21.01 45.90 35.19
C ARG A 555 21.51 44.45 35.14
N ASN A 556 22.27 44.04 36.16
CA ASN A 556 22.53 42.62 36.42
C ASN A 556 21.21 41.91 36.79
N SER A 557 21.16 40.56 36.66
CA SER A 557 20.07 39.75 37.19
C SER A 557 19.80 40.12 38.66
N LEU A 558 18.54 40.21 39.02
CA LEU A 558 18.18 40.50 40.43
C LEU A 558 18.46 39.23 41.27
N PRO A 559 18.81 39.45 42.59
CA PRO A 559 18.82 38.34 43.54
C PRO A 559 17.46 37.63 43.59
N LYS A 560 17.46 36.32 43.78
CA LYS A 560 16.26 35.48 43.78
C LYS A 560 15.23 35.99 44.84
N GLU A 561 15.70 36.40 45.98
CA GLU A 561 14.89 36.95 47.05
C GLU A 561 14.20 38.25 46.63
N THR A 562 14.87 39.08 45.86
CA THR A 562 14.29 40.35 45.36
C THR A 562 13.23 40.04 44.30
N ILE A 563 13.45 39.08 43.42
CA ILE A 563 12.43 38.66 42.42
C ILE A 563 11.20 38.09 43.11
N TYR A 564 11.44 37.25 44.13
CA TYR A 564 10.37 36.66 44.93
C TYR A 564 9.47 37.74 45.57
N GLU A 565 10.09 38.73 46.23
CA GLU A 565 9.31 39.84 46.87
C GLU A 565 8.61 40.74 45.83
N GLU A 566 9.22 40.96 44.64
CA GLU A 566 8.54 41.72 43.58
C GLU A 566 7.32 40.98 43.04
N ILE A 567 7.38 39.69 42.81
CA ILE A 567 6.22 38.89 42.37
C ILE A 567 5.15 38.90 43.47
N ARG A 568 5.55 38.70 44.73
CA ARG A 568 4.66 38.69 45.89
C ARG A 568 3.95 40.04 46.09
N LYS A 569 4.69 41.15 45.96
CA LYS A 569 4.15 42.51 46.10
C LYS A 569 3.16 42.86 45.00
N ASN A 570 3.38 42.36 43.80
CA ASN A 570 2.55 42.62 42.62
C ASN A 570 1.40 41.61 42.45
N ARG A 571 1.20 40.71 43.41
CA ARG A 571 0.09 39.77 43.46
C ARG A 571 -1.25 40.51 43.57
N GLY A 572 -2.19 40.27 42.68
CA GLY A 572 -3.49 40.96 42.62
C GLY A 572 -3.44 42.36 42.00
N THR A 573 -2.25 42.85 41.61
CA THR A 573 -2.09 44.10 40.87
C THR A 573 -1.56 43.87 39.47
N GLN A 574 -0.30 43.54 39.30
CA GLN A 574 0.26 43.17 37.99
C GLN A 574 -0.13 41.74 37.60
N PHE A 575 -0.07 40.81 38.55
CA PHE A 575 -0.24 39.39 38.34
C PHE A 575 -1.56 38.88 38.92
N ASP A 576 -2.10 37.85 38.23
CA ASP A 576 -3.19 37.04 38.76
C ASP A 576 -2.75 36.41 40.10
N PRO A 577 -3.52 36.56 41.18
CA PRO A 577 -3.13 36.10 42.52
C PRO A 577 -2.94 34.58 42.59
N GLU A 578 -3.73 33.79 41.89
CA GLU A 578 -3.61 32.31 41.87
C GLU A 578 -2.36 31.87 41.13
N ILE A 579 -2.12 32.45 39.95
CA ILE A 579 -0.94 32.12 39.10
C ILE A 579 0.35 32.58 39.82
N ALA A 580 0.33 33.76 40.48
CA ALA A 580 1.47 34.23 41.26
C ALA A 580 1.78 33.29 42.42
N ASP A 581 0.77 32.82 43.17
CA ASP A 581 0.96 31.86 44.27
C ASP A 581 1.55 30.52 43.79
N ILE A 582 1.09 30.02 42.65
CA ILE A 582 1.66 28.82 42.02
C ILE A 582 3.12 29.06 41.65
N PHE A 583 3.43 30.19 41.03
CA PHE A 583 4.78 30.52 40.62
C PHE A 583 5.73 30.70 41.82
N LEU A 584 5.32 31.36 42.88
CA LEU A 584 6.12 31.50 44.11
C LEU A 584 6.43 30.15 44.77
N ARG A 585 5.46 29.21 44.77
CA ARG A 585 5.66 27.85 45.23
C ARG A 585 6.71 27.10 44.37
N LEU A 586 6.66 27.25 43.03
CA LEU A 586 7.68 26.68 42.14
C LEU A 586 9.08 27.26 42.42
N MET A 587 9.18 28.53 42.77
CA MET A 587 10.42 29.19 43.21
C MET A 587 10.95 28.58 44.51
N ASP A 588 10.09 28.39 45.50
CA ASP A 588 10.44 27.80 46.82
C ASP A 588 10.93 26.35 46.67
N GLU A 589 10.31 25.58 45.79
CA GLU A 589 10.67 24.17 45.47
C GLU A 589 11.89 24.04 44.57
N ASN A 590 12.53 25.15 44.11
CA ASN A 590 13.64 25.17 43.17
C ASN A 590 13.35 24.44 41.83
N ARG A 591 12.12 24.45 41.37
CA ARG A 591 11.68 23.75 40.15
C ARG A 591 11.81 24.59 38.87
N LEU A 592 12.30 25.84 38.98
CA LEU A 592 12.49 26.75 37.83
C LEU A 592 13.87 26.63 37.19
N THR A 593 14.60 25.53 37.38
CA THR A 593 15.87 25.29 36.70
C THR A 593 15.61 24.76 35.28
N ILE A 594 15.83 25.62 34.28
CA ILE A 594 15.79 25.24 32.86
C ILE A 594 17.22 25.00 32.43
N THR A 595 17.52 23.80 31.93
CA THR A 595 18.74 23.53 31.20
C THR A 595 18.59 24.09 29.79
N ASP A 596 19.59 24.86 29.30
CA ASP A 596 19.63 25.42 27.93
C ASP A 596 19.73 24.36 26.84
N THR A 597 19.40 23.10 27.15
CA THR A 597 19.33 22.02 26.18
C THR A 597 18.06 22.20 25.39
N TYR A 598 18.19 22.62 24.14
CA TYR A 598 17.11 22.53 23.16
C TYR A 598 16.61 21.09 23.17
N LEU A 599 15.42 20.85 23.74
CA LEU A 599 14.80 19.55 23.75
C LEU A 599 14.63 19.12 22.28
N GLU A 600 15.20 17.98 21.93
CA GLU A 600 14.93 17.34 20.66
C GLU A 600 13.41 17.16 20.51
N ILE A 601 12.87 17.70 19.43
CA ILE A 601 11.43 17.81 19.12
C ILE A 601 10.79 16.42 18.89
N ASP A 602 11.44 15.32 19.28
CA ASP A 602 11.01 13.97 18.91
C ASP A 602 9.73 13.46 19.61
N ASP A 603 9.32 14.09 20.71
CA ASP A 603 8.18 13.63 21.53
C ASP A 603 6.95 14.57 21.58
N GLU A 604 6.96 15.69 20.89
CA GLU A 604 5.80 16.58 20.89
C GLU A 604 4.72 16.10 19.91
N PRO A 605 3.43 16.05 20.34
CA PRO A 605 2.34 15.68 19.44
C PRO A 605 2.18 16.74 18.35
N ALA A 606 2.23 16.28 17.09
CA ALA A 606 2.02 17.15 15.94
C ALA A 606 0.58 17.71 15.90
N LEU A 607 0.47 18.99 15.60
CA LEU A 607 -0.83 19.69 15.47
C LEU A 607 -1.37 19.52 14.03
N PRO A 608 -2.62 19.06 13.83
CA PRO A 608 -3.16 18.81 12.49
C PRO A 608 -3.49 20.10 11.71
N GLY A 609 -3.08 20.23 10.47
CA GLY A 609 -3.53 21.30 9.54
C GLY A 609 -2.54 22.41 9.24
N MET A 610 -1.29 22.33 9.69
CA MET A 610 -0.26 23.37 9.71
C MET A 610 0.25 23.86 8.32
N GLU A 611 0.02 23.12 7.24
CA GLU A 611 0.62 23.42 5.92
C GLU A 611 0.18 24.74 5.28
N PHE A 612 -1.08 25.11 5.46
CA PHE A 612 -1.66 26.31 4.83
C PHE A 612 -1.35 27.58 5.63
N GLU A 613 -1.22 27.47 6.93
CA GLU A 613 -1.09 28.62 7.84
C GLU A 613 0.31 29.21 7.87
N ILE A 614 1.35 28.41 7.60
CA ILE A 614 2.74 28.89 7.55
C ILE A 614 2.96 29.89 6.41
N SER A 615 2.40 29.61 5.25
CA SER A 615 2.52 30.55 4.12
C SER A 615 1.95 31.91 4.47
N ASN A 616 0.81 31.94 5.17
CA ASN A 616 0.18 33.16 5.64
C ASN A 616 0.98 33.83 6.77
N PHE A 617 1.51 33.03 7.71
CA PHE A 617 2.35 33.53 8.79
C PHE A 617 3.63 34.17 8.25
N ILE A 618 4.37 33.48 7.39
CA ILE A 618 5.59 34.01 6.76
C ILE A 618 5.28 35.28 5.97
N SER A 619 4.20 35.25 5.21
CA SER A 619 3.75 36.43 4.43
C SER A 619 3.46 37.62 5.32
N ASN A 620 2.78 37.42 6.47
CA ASN A 620 2.48 38.48 7.42
C ASN A 620 3.75 39.04 8.07
N VAL A 621 4.68 38.17 8.50
CA VAL A 621 5.99 38.59 9.05
C VAL A 621 6.76 39.39 8.00
N MET A 622 6.89 38.90 6.76
CA MET A 622 7.60 39.61 5.69
C MET A 622 6.97 40.95 5.32
N ASN A 623 5.63 41.02 5.30
CA ASN A 623 4.94 42.29 5.02
C ASN A 623 5.17 43.30 6.14
N THR A 624 5.17 42.84 7.41
CA THR A 624 5.47 43.70 8.56
C THR A 624 6.90 44.20 8.54
N MET A 625 7.89 43.31 8.25
CA MET A 625 9.30 43.71 8.08
C MET A 625 9.46 44.74 6.96
N LYS A 626 8.82 44.53 5.82
CA LYS A 626 8.86 45.45 4.68
C LYS A 626 8.24 46.81 5.03
N SER A 627 7.13 46.83 5.74
CA SER A 627 6.48 48.09 6.21
C SER A 627 7.39 48.84 7.17
N GLN A 628 8.11 48.14 8.07
CA GLN A 628 9.09 48.73 8.96
C GLN A 628 10.29 49.32 8.21
N GLU A 629 10.89 48.55 7.26
CA GLU A 629 11.98 49.03 6.44
C GLU A 629 11.61 50.32 5.67
N GLU A 630 10.34 50.43 5.23
CA GLU A 630 9.81 51.64 4.62
C GLU A 630 9.71 52.79 5.59
N VAL A 631 9.37 52.55 6.90
CA VAL A 631 9.35 53.58 7.95
C VAL A 631 10.75 54.01 8.32
N GLU A 632 11.70 53.11 8.42
CA GLU A 632 13.15 53.39 8.73
C GLU A 632 13.83 54.19 7.61
N ASN A 633 13.35 54.09 6.38
CA ASN A 633 13.88 54.82 5.25
C ASN A 633 13.45 56.32 5.20
N PHE A 634 12.51 56.74 6.05
CA PHE A 634 12.01 58.10 6.09
C PHE A 634 12.04 58.66 7.53
N ASP A 635 12.45 59.93 7.65
CA ASP A 635 12.44 60.65 8.95
C ASP A 635 10.98 60.88 9.43
N LEU A 636 10.67 60.39 10.63
CA LEU A 636 9.33 60.41 11.20
C LEU A 636 8.81 61.84 11.45
N LEU A 637 9.68 62.81 11.66
CA LEU A 637 9.32 64.19 11.91
C LEU A 637 8.98 64.94 10.62
N THR A 638 9.80 64.77 9.59
CA THR A 638 9.78 65.56 8.36
C THR A 638 9.17 64.79 7.18
N GLY A 639 9.07 63.43 7.26
CA GLY A 639 8.62 62.59 6.16
C GLY A 639 9.60 62.54 4.97
N LEU A 640 10.83 63.05 5.15
CA LEU A 640 11.88 63.03 4.12
C LEU A 640 12.69 61.74 4.20
N PRO A 641 13.24 61.26 3.06
CA PRO A 641 14.15 60.09 3.06
C PRO A 641 15.33 60.32 4.02
N MET A 642 15.64 59.31 4.82
CA MET A 642 16.86 59.28 5.62
C MET A 642 18.12 59.35 4.71
N ARG A 643 19.24 59.79 5.24
CA ARG A 643 20.48 60.08 4.50
C ARG A 643 20.86 58.97 3.52
N ASN A 644 20.87 57.70 3.96
CA ASN A 644 21.27 56.57 3.10
C ASN A 644 20.27 56.30 1.98
N THR A 645 18.99 56.40 2.28
CA THR A 645 17.90 56.21 1.30
C THR A 645 17.87 57.36 0.31
N GLY A 646 18.02 58.58 0.81
CA GLY A 646 18.15 59.79 -0.02
C GLY A 646 19.33 59.72 -0.97
N GLN A 647 20.52 59.28 -0.50
CA GLN A 647 21.68 59.09 -1.39
C GLN A 647 21.43 58.05 -2.50
N LYS A 648 20.81 56.92 -2.19
CA LYS A 648 20.45 55.91 -3.18
C LYS A 648 19.45 56.45 -4.21
N MET A 649 18.45 57.16 -3.75
CA MET A 649 17.42 57.79 -4.62
C MET A 649 18.03 58.86 -5.50
N ILE A 650 18.95 59.69 -4.96
CA ILE A 650 19.68 60.70 -5.74
C ILE A 650 20.57 60.02 -6.79
N ALA A 651 21.34 58.96 -6.40
CA ALA A 651 22.21 58.26 -7.34
C ALA A 651 21.39 57.64 -8.51
N GLN A 652 20.24 57.07 -8.23
CA GLN A 652 19.36 56.52 -9.24
C GLN A 652 18.79 57.62 -10.17
N LEU A 653 18.31 58.73 -9.59
CA LEU A 653 17.82 59.87 -10.34
C LEU A 653 18.85 60.51 -11.26
N MET A 654 20.13 60.57 -10.80
CA MET A 654 21.22 61.12 -11.62
C MET A 654 21.66 60.17 -12.76
N GLN A 655 21.33 58.88 -12.69
CA GLN A 655 21.55 57.95 -13.81
C GLN A 655 20.45 58.11 -14.87
N GLU A 656 19.25 58.44 -14.47
CA GLU A 656 18.09 58.52 -15.38
C GLU A 656 17.88 59.92 -15.97
N HIS A 657 18.35 60.97 -15.26
CA HIS A 657 18.13 62.38 -15.63
C HIS A 657 19.29 63.27 -15.34
N ASN A 658 19.58 64.22 -16.20
CA ASN A 658 20.50 65.32 -15.94
C ASN A 658 19.84 66.40 -15.06
N GLY A 659 20.40 66.66 -13.89
CA GLY A 659 19.85 67.62 -12.93
C GLY A 659 20.90 68.23 -11.99
N CYS A 660 20.54 69.23 -11.24
CA CYS A 660 21.36 69.82 -10.18
C CYS A 660 20.93 69.36 -8.80
N LEU A 661 21.87 69.06 -7.92
CA LEU A 661 21.62 68.73 -6.51
C LEU A 661 21.74 70.03 -5.68
N ILE A 662 20.68 70.38 -4.97
CA ILE A 662 20.64 71.54 -4.07
C ILE A 662 20.73 71.07 -2.64
N PHE A 663 21.72 71.52 -1.92
CA PHE A 663 21.81 71.32 -0.47
C PHE A 663 21.20 72.50 0.25
N MET A 664 20.28 72.23 1.18
CA MET A 664 19.71 73.25 2.07
C MET A 664 19.98 72.89 3.52
N ASP A 665 20.37 73.87 4.29
CA ASP A 665 20.56 73.77 5.72
C ASP A 665 19.79 74.86 6.46
N MET A 666 19.39 74.62 7.69
CA MET A 666 18.63 75.55 8.51
C MET A 666 19.58 76.27 9.49
N ASP A 667 19.87 77.52 9.18
CA ASP A 667 20.67 78.38 10.06
C ASP A 667 19.99 78.61 11.42
N ASN A 668 20.81 78.54 12.49
CA ASN A 668 20.39 78.79 13.85
C ASN A 668 19.32 77.86 14.46
N LEU A 669 19.11 76.67 13.95
CA LEU A 669 18.18 75.68 14.51
C LEU A 669 18.44 75.47 16.04
N LYS A 670 19.70 75.45 16.43
CA LYS A 670 20.07 75.33 17.84
C LYS A 670 19.55 76.53 18.65
N LYS A 671 19.66 77.77 18.18
CA LYS A 671 19.12 78.92 18.86
C LYS A 671 17.62 78.88 18.96
N ILE A 672 16.92 78.37 17.95
CA ILE A 672 15.44 78.15 17.99
C ILE A 672 15.11 77.18 19.12
N ASN A 673 15.86 76.05 19.21
CA ASN A 673 15.66 75.08 20.28
C ASN A 673 15.97 75.66 21.69
N ASP A 674 17.07 76.40 21.80
CA ASP A 674 17.51 76.96 23.07
C ASP A 674 16.55 78.07 23.59
N ILE A 675 15.94 78.86 22.72
CA ILE A 675 15.08 79.99 23.08
C ILE A 675 13.62 79.55 23.19
N TYR A 676 13.13 78.70 22.29
CA TYR A 676 11.69 78.40 22.14
C TYR A 676 11.37 76.93 22.41
N GLY A 677 12.37 76.10 22.81
CA GLY A 677 12.25 74.72 23.12
C GLY A 677 12.25 73.79 21.85
N HIS A 678 12.57 72.49 22.04
CA HIS A 678 12.67 71.51 20.96
C HIS A 678 11.41 71.40 20.11
N LYS A 679 10.19 71.56 20.66
CA LYS A 679 8.96 71.60 19.89
C LYS A 679 8.87 72.75 18.86
N ALA A 680 9.57 73.84 19.11
CA ALA A 680 9.64 74.93 18.13
C ALA A 680 10.60 74.60 17.00
N GLY A 681 11.74 73.97 17.29
CA GLY A 681 12.66 73.45 16.30
C GLY A 681 12.03 72.36 15.39
N ASP A 682 11.29 71.44 16.02
CA ASP A 682 10.53 70.41 15.30
C ASP A 682 9.51 70.99 14.35
N ARG A 683 8.81 72.04 14.75
CA ARG A 683 7.88 72.78 13.87
C ARG A 683 8.60 73.49 12.73
N ALA A 684 9.77 74.02 13.00
CA ALA A 684 10.61 74.67 11.95
C ALA A 684 11.11 73.63 10.93
N LEU A 685 11.58 72.48 11.38
CA LEU A 685 11.98 71.37 10.47
C LEU A 685 10.78 70.83 9.66
N LYS A 686 9.62 70.67 10.28
CA LYS A 686 8.39 70.29 9.58
C LYS A 686 7.99 71.35 8.54
N ALA A 687 8.08 72.62 8.88
CA ALA A 687 7.81 73.69 7.94
C ALA A 687 8.79 73.66 6.72
N LEU A 688 10.08 73.45 6.98
CA LEU A 688 11.09 73.32 5.89
C LEU A 688 10.76 72.12 4.98
N SER A 689 10.37 70.99 5.54
CA SER A 689 10.00 69.80 4.79
C SER A 689 8.73 69.98 3.95
N THR A 690 7.80 70.83 4.36
CA THR A 690 6.59 71.13 3.62
C THR A 690 6.78 72.16 2.50
N TYR A 691 7.83 72.96 2.52
CA TYR A 691 8.21 73.81 1.42
C TYR A 691 8.91 73.05 0.30
N THR A 692 9.52 71.91 0.55
CA THR A 692 9.80 70.87 -0.42
C THR A 692 8.45 70.21 -0.72
N PRO A 693 7.94 70.16 -1.96
CA PRO A 693 6.55 69.81 -2.26
C PRO A 693 6.11 68.52 -1.58
N SER A 694 5.02 68.67 -0.79
CA SER A 694 4.47 67.64 0.07
C SER A 694 4.23 66.33 -0.62
N CYS A 695 4.85 65.30 -0.09
CA CYS A 695 4.68 63.94 -0.54
C CYS A 695 3.34 63.36 -0.05
N GLY A 696 2.39 63.33 -0.97
CA GLY A 696 1.21 62.52 -0.83
C GLY A 696 1.17 61.46 -1.93
N ARG A 697 1.57 60.22 -1.63
CA ARG A 697 1.63 59.03 -2.49
C ARG A 697 2.90 58.94 -3.38
N ARG A 698 3.64 57.88 -3.12
CA ARG A 698 5.02 57.55 -3.55
C ARG A 698 5.43 57.80 -5.02
N GLN A 699 4.53 57.80 -5.97
CA GLN A 699 4.84 58.05 -7.38
C GLN A 699 4.65 59.51 -7.82
N SER A 700 3.85 60.30 -7.11
CA SER A 700 3.58 61.71 -7.46
C SER A 700 4.67 62.68 -6.96
N PHE A 701 5.44 62.32 -5.93
CA PHE A 701 6.52 63.14 -5.36
C PHE A 701 7.70 63.28 -6.33
N LEU A 702 8.16 62.17 -6.87
CA LEU A 702 9.28 62.13 -7.86
C LEU A 702 8.94 62.92 -9.11
N LYS A 703 7.71 62.79 -9.64
CA LYS A 703 7.26 63.52 -10.83
C LYS A 703 7.10 65.04 -10.60
N ARG A 704 6.60 65.44 -9.39
CA ARG A 704 6.43 66.86 -9.06
C ARG A 704 7.76 67.54 -8.70
N TRP A 705 8.66 66.81 -8.02
CA TRP A 705 10.02 67.29 -7.72
C TRP A 705 10.83 67.51 -9.01
N LEU A 706 10.74 66.59 -9.98
CA LEU A 706 11.34 66.72 -11.30
C LEU A 706 10.78 67.92 -12.11
N SER A 707 9.48 68.19 -12.01
CA SER A 707 8.86 69.31 -12.74
C SER A 707 9.29 70.68 -12.22
N ILE A 708 9.56 70.84 -10.91
CA ILE A 708 10.02 72.10 -10.32
C ILE A 708 11.51 72.33 -10.60
N ASN A 709 12.33 71.30 -10.60
CA ASN A 709 13.74 71.44 -10.90
C ASN A 709 14.03 71.71 -12.37
N VAL A 710 13.23 71.19 -13.29
CA VAL A 710 13.33 71.49 -14.74
C VAL A 710 12.92 72.89 -15.06
N VAL A 711 11.96 73.46 -14.35
CA VAL A 711 11.53 74.88 -14.56
C VAL A 711 12.58 75.87 -14.01
N SER A 712 13.29 75.54 -12.89
CA SER A 712 14.35 76.41 -12.35
C SER A 712 15.64 76.39 -13.20
N SER A 713 15.96 75.28 -13.87
CA SER A 713 17.15 75.19 -14.75
C SER A 713 16.94 75.95 -16.09
N HIS A 714 15.71 76.10 -16.55
CA HIS A 714 15.43 76.95 -17.72
C HIS A 714 15.39 78.46 -17.44
N ALA A 715 15.08 78.84 -16.18
CA ALA A 715 15.09 80.25 -15.79
C ALA A 715 16.50 80.83 -15.59
N SER A 716 17.49 79.98 -15.28
CA SER A 716 18.90 80.42 -15.11
C SER A 716 19.72 80.50 -16.39
N SER A 717 19.24 79.89 -17.50
CA SER A 717 19.95 79.94 -18.80
C SER A 717 19.59 81.12 -19.71
N SER A 718 18.60 81.96 -19.30
CA SER A 718 18.15 83.13 -20.11
C SER A 718 18.66 84.48 -19.62
N SER A 719 19.57 84.54 -18.67
CA SER A 719 20.06 85.80 -18.09
C SER A 719 21.60 86.01 -18.23
N SER A 720 22.28 85.41 -19.24
CA SER A 720 23.64 85.76 -19.57
C SER A 720 23.91 85.77 -21.05
N SER A 721 23.37 86.82 -21.69
CA SER A 721 23.90 87.35 -22.95
C SER A 721 23.47 88.83 -23.16
N SER A 722 24.35 89.73 -22.81
CA SER A 722 24.67 91.01 -23.52
C SER A 722 25.27 92.04 -22.57
N PRO A 723 26.06 92.91 -23.16
CA PRO A 723 27.29 92.83 -23.92
C PRO A 723 28.53 93.05 -23.06
#